data_672922ac5fb7d4c0b40e5c11b4aead13
#
_entry.id   672922ac5fb7d4c0b40e5c11b4aead13
#
_cell.length_a   1.000
_cell.length_b   1.000
_cell.length_c   1.000
_cell.angle_alpha   90.00
_cell.angle_beta   90.00
_cell.angle_gamma   90.00
#
_symmetry.space_group_name_H-M   'P 1'
#
loop_
_entity.id
_entity.type
_entity.pdbx_description
1 polymer ?
#
loop_
_entity_poly.entity_id
_entity_poly.type
_entity_poly.pdbx_seq_one_letter_code
_entity_poly.pdbx_strand_id
1 'polypeptide(L)'
;MVPSIFSRRSAPKPEAAAASSTPTHPTTLVGQARAAWRTRLEETIATESGSLPTLSLTEAHPGGLAQLFTEHPVRLSLLIREPIALGRALDRARAIIDRSEQRAATHGTGPIHLGIGTASWRHGTEILTAPALVRPVRLVRRDDDVLIALGHGALLAPELADALRAAGHDIDGRDILAQASGPHGFSSSQAMNALRQACAVLDRFELRDELVVGLFCHPAGPLAASLEADVDALADSTVIRALAGEEDARRALTADPIPTNPNDRDPWAEKGVGDLIPAQQDAVEAASDGRSLFIDVPTHSDDSSIVAAILADAAATGRSVLHVSTSPSRSIAAYTRLADLGLADIVANIDGYSDARRALAGRVKGAMEDMSPVVDQENLDVMRSRLRHVRSALAAYATALHEPYGRFGVCPADALRALTDLTSGEDAPTTRVRLSEQTLYDIALDQGDSARSLLREALASGRLIADSSSSWSSAVLTSDEQASDVLLRVDRLSRTLPELRVHIASVAGEAGIKPAGTLAQWDRQLAMFDGIADVLDVFQPRVFERSAADMVIATAPKQWRKDHGITMGRSERTRLVKQAQDLVRPGVHVPDLHRALIRVQERRDAWCAVCGEDSWPILPAKIGEIAALTDAVRDDLDAIAPVFVADEPNLVGTHMQRLSTLIERWSTDTSAARDIPARLAMRARLADHGLDALAQDLADRGVDDAHIDTELDLAWWASLLRAMLASQPALGGATPGSLEELAREGRELDEEQVASLIPQAITGVRRIRTNALAARPSQYEELRELLEGGSAPTDLELLIAYPLVRHLLPVLMTVPAMVPMLAPTGRTVDMVVLDGADGLPLAELAPIIARGHQLVVIDDLTAASQDGATRALAGVLPTLRVEPGPRRLNDQVALLLARYGYEHAGIPVPWTAANAPVSARWV
;
A
#
# COMPACT_ATOMS: atom_id res chain seq x y z
N MET A 1 -13.20 37.65 19.70
CA MET A 1 -12.90 37.74 21.15
C MET A 1 -11.98 36.57 21.49
N VAL A 2 -10.70 36.86 21.57
CA VAL A 2 -9.65 35.92 21.98
C VAL A 2 -8.99 36.54 23.19
N PRO A 3 -8.85 35.85 24.34
CA PRO A 3 -8.10 36.45 25.47
C PRO A 3 -6.62 36.11 25.31
N SER A 4 -5.83 37.15 25.29
CA SER A 4 -4.40 37.23 25.46
C SER A 4 -3.99 36.78 26.87
N ILE A 5 -3.06 35.82 27.01
CA ILE A 5 -2.36 35.54 28.24
C ILE A 5 -0.86 35.60 27.96
N PHE A 6 -0.29 36.80 28.04
CA PHE A 6 1.13 36.99 28.29
C PHE A 6 1.27 37.65 29.65
N SER A 7 1.60 36.90 30.70
CA SER A 7 2.11 37.46 31.93
C SER A 7 3.63 37.29 31.97
N ARG A 8 4.33 38.41 31.81
CA ARG A 8 5.77 38.53 32.11
C ARG A 8 6.00 38.19 33.60
N ARG A 9 6.73 37.11 33.87
CA ARG A 9 7.41 36.95 35.16
C ARG A 9 8.83 37.49 35.03
N SER A 10 9.18 38.50 35.84
CA SER A 10 10.50 39.04 36.01
C SER A 10 11.45 38.02 36.62
N ALA A 11 12.59 37.82 35.97
CA ALA A 11 13.69 37.04 36.56
C ALA A 11 14.29 37.69 37.80
N PRO A 12 14.62 36.97 38.85
CA PRO A 12 15.37 37.52 39.98
C PRO A 12 16.86 37.65 39.60
N LYS A 13 17.47 38.72 40.08
CA LYS A 13 18.93 38.95 40.05
C LYS A 13 19.69 37.81 40.73
N PRO A 14 20.86 37.38 40.19
CA PRO A 14 21.67 36.44 40.89
C PRO A 14 22.41 37.14 42.08
N GLU A 15 22.10 36.70 43.29
CA GLU A 15 22.93 36.93 44.45
C GLU A 15 24.24 36.12 44.31
N ALA A 16 25.33 36.78 44.55
CA ALA A 16 26.66 36.16 44.62
C ALA A 16 26.70 35.13 45.75
N ALA A 17 26.63 33.88 45.41
CA ALA A 17 26.84 32.78 46.35
C ALA A 17 28.34 32.45 46.40
N ALA A 18 28.83 32.44 47.62
CA ALA A 18 30.21 32.10 48.02
C ALA A 18 30.62 30.73 47.45
N ALA A 19 31.88 30.63 47.07
CA ALA A 19 32.58 29.41 46.71
C ALA A 19 32.37 28.33 47.80
N SER A 20 31.51 27.38 47.54
CA SER A 20 31.43 26.14 48.29
C SER A 20 32.10 25.04 47.49
N SER A 21 33.08 24.42 48.11
CA SER A 21 33.74 23.18 47.68
C SER A 21 32.80 22.20 47.00
N THR A 22 33.15 21.83 45.78
CA THR A 22 32.53 20.83 44.95
C THR A 22 32.37 19.51 45.71
N PRO A 23 31.19 18.97 45.92
CA PRO A 23 31.04 17.59 46.34
C PRO A 23 31.33 16.69 45.14
N THR A 24 32.42 15.94 45.24
CA THR A 24 32.63 14.76 44.40
C THR A 24 31.40 13.85 44.52
N HIS A 25 30.64 13.70 43.43
CA HIS A 25 29.54 12.75 43.34
C HIS A 25 30.02 11.36 42.84
N PRO A 26 30.52 10.47 43.71
CA PRO A 26 30.87 9.10 43.32
C PRO A 26 29.70 8.13 43.44
N THR A 27 28.46 8.60 43.72
CA THR A 27 27.33 7.74 44.10
C THR A 27 26.29 7.56 43.03
N THR A 28 26.31 8.29 41.91
CA THR A 28 25.40 8.08 40.79
C THR A 28 25.98 7.06 39.80
N LEU A 29 25.11 6.27 39.10
CA LEU A 29 25.55 5.32 38.08
C LEU A 29 26.36 6.02 36.98
N VAL A 30 25.94 7.23 36.56
CA VAL A 30 26.68 8.07 35.59
C VAL A 30 28.05 8.45 36.11
N GLY A 31 28.20 8.83 37.43
CA GLY A 31 29.48 9.15 38.04
C GLY A 31 30.43 7.96 38.06
N GLN A 32 29.96 6.76 38.35
CA GLN A 32 30.74 5.53 38.29
C GLN A 32 31.16 5.16 36.87
N ALA A 33 30.22 5.22 35.91
CA ALA A 33 30.49 4.96 34.50
C ALA A 33 31.53 5.94 33.93
N ARG A 34 31.38 7.23 34.24
CA ARG A 34 32.36 8.28 33.86
C ARG A 34 33.77 7.98 34.39
N ALA A 35 33.89 7.63 35.67
CA ALA A 35 35.19 7.28 36.26
C ALA A 35 35.80 6.06 35.58
N ALA A 36 35.03 5.03 35.29
CA ALA A 36 35.48 3.84 34.59
C ALA A 36 35.88 4.15 33.13
N TRP A 37 35.13 4.97 32.42
CA TRP A 37 35.43 5.40 31.04
C TRP A 37 36.73 6.22 31.02
N ARG A 38 36.90 7.11 31.98
CA ARG A 38 38.11 7.91 32.11
C ARG A 38 39.35 7.04 32.33
N THR A 39 39.32 6.13 33.31
CA THR A 39 40.42 5.21 33.60
C THR A 39 40.79 4.39 32.36
N ARG A 40 39.80 3.85 31.67
CA ARG A 40 40.01 3.07 30.44
C ARG A 40 40.66 3.92 29.32
N LEU A 41 40.24 5.17 29.17
CA LEU A 41 40.78 6.08 28.18
C LEU A 41 42.22 6.47 28.49
N GLU A 42 42.53 6.76 29.77
CA GLU A 42 43.89 7.03 30.24
C GLU A 42 44.82 5.83 30.03
N GLU A 43 44.36 4.61 30.30
CA GLU A 43 45.08 3.36 30.02
C GLU A 43 45.34 3.16 28.52
N THR A 44 44.35 3.43 27.66
CA THR A 44 44.51 3.38 26.20
C THR A 44 45.55 4.39 25.71
N ILE A 45 45.47 5.65 26.15
CA ILE A 45 46.42 6.72 25.82
C ILE A 45 47.83 6.32 26.27
N ALA A 46 47.99 5.82 27.50
CA ALA A 46 49.29 5.41 28.03
C ALA A 46 49.90 4.25 27.23
N THR A 47 49.10 3.26 26.90
CA THR A 47 49.53 2.09 26.13
C THR A 47 49.95 2.47 24.70
N GLU A 48 49.17 3.32 24.01
CA GLU A 48 49.48 3.75 22.65
C GLU A 48 50.56 4.83 22.55
N SER A 49 50.84 5.56 23.65
CA SER A 49 51.88 6.57 23.72
C SER A 49 53.27 5.99 24.08
N GLY A 50 53.33 4.76 24.52
CA GLY A 50 54.56 4.07 24.81
C GLY A 50 55.43 3.86 23.55
N SER A 51 56.72 4.30 23.57
CA SER A 51 57.68 3.98 22.48
C SER A 51 57.31 4.52 21.07
N LEU A 52 56.80 5.75 20.99
CA LEU A 52 56.54 6.41 19.69
C LEU A 52 57.84 6.82 19.00
N PRO A 53 57.88 6.69 17.64
CA PRO A 53 59.05 7.13 16.87
C PRO A 53 59.14 8.66 16.93
N THR A 54 60.39 9.18 17.11
CA THR A 54 60.67 10.61 17.09
C THR A 54 61.82 10.92 16.13
N LEU A 55 61.80 12.11 15.52
CA LEU A 55 62.83 12.62 14.62
C LEU A 55 63.41 13.94 15.21
N SER A 56 64.64 13.92 15.61
CA SER A 56 65.30 15.14 16.08
C SER A 56 65.71 16.03 14.88
N LEU A 57 65.40 17.30 14.98
CA LEU A 57 65.83 18.39 14.06
C LEU A 57 66.70 19.39 14.78
N THR A 58 67.17 19.12 16.01
CA THR A 58 67.98 20.03 16.84
C THR A 58 69.28 20.40 16.15
N GLU A 59 69.89 19.44 15.45
CA GLU A 59 71.16 19.65 14.69
C GLU A 59 70.90 19.88 13.16
N ALA A 60 69.66 20.22 12.77
CA ALA A 60 69.33 20.47 11.39
C ALA A 60 69.99 21.72 10.82
N HIS A 61 70.30 21.76 9.53
CA HIS A 61 70.97 22.88 8.89
C HIS A 61 70.19 24.20 9.04
N PRO A 62 70.83 25.28 9.56
CA PRO A 62 70.16 26.56 9.86
C PRO A 62 69.39 27.15 8.69
N GLY A 63 69.89 27.04 7.45
CA GLY A 63 69.16 27.52 6.27
C GLY A 63 67.91 26.73 5.91
N GLY A 64 67.90 25.42 6.16
CA GLY A 64 66.73 24.60 6.01
C GLY A 64 65.70 24.92 7.08
N LEU A 65 66.11 25.08 8.33
CA LEU A 65 65.24 25.50 9.44
C LEU A 65 64.58 26.86 9.18
N ALA A 66 65.39 27.86 8.72
CA ALA A 66 64.86 29.18 8.39
C ALA A 66 63.78 29.10 7.32
N GLN A 67 64.00 28.28 6.29
CA GLN A 67 62.97 28.03 5.25
C GLN A 67 61.72 27.33 5.82
N LEU A 68 61.91 26.33 6.69
CA LEU A 68 60.77 25.62 7.34
C LEU A 68 59.95 26.58 8.23
N PHE A 69 60.59 27.44 9.00
CA PHE A 69 59.86 28.39 9.86
C PHE A 69 59.24 29.57 9.13
N THR A 70 59.55 29.76 7.81
CA THR A 70 58.83 30.68 6.93
C THR A 70 57.64 30.00 6.25
N GLU A 71 57.24 28.86 6.79
CA GLU A 71 56.06 28.09 6.32
C GLU A 71 56.17 27.55 4.88
N HIS A 72 57.37 27.45 4.36
CA HIS A 72 57.59 26.80 3.05
C HIS A 72 57.88 25.31 3.26
N PRO A 73 57.27 24.41 2.47
CA PRO A 73 57.62 22.99 2.54
C PRO A 73 59.09 22.74 2.23
N VAL A 74 59.78 21.97 3.06
CA VAL A 74 61.21 21.68 2.94
C VAL A 74 61.46 20.19 2.86
N ARG A 75 62.39 19.76 2.02
CA ARG A 75 62.82 18.36 1.95
C ARG A 75 63.68 18.02 3.14
N LEU A 76 63.57 16.84 3.73
CA LEU A 76 64.37 16.37 4.85
C LEU A 76 65.86 16.37 4.52
N SER A 77 66.22 16.08 3.25
CA SER A 77 67.58 16.16 2.76
C SER A 77 68.25 17.59 2.78
N LEU A 78 67.41 18.65 2.80
CA LEU A 78 67.87 20.04 3.02
C LEU A 78 68.06 20.38 4.48
N LEU A 79 67.38 19.69 5.38
CA LEU A 79 67.52 19.85 6.82
C LEU A 79 68.68 19.01 7.38
N ILE A 80 68.90 17.81 6.88
CA ILE A 80 69.88 16.87 7.29
C ILE A 80 70.77 16.49 6.09
N ARG A 81 71.95 16.98 6.03
CA ARG A 81 72.85 16.87 4.85
C ARG A 81 73.84 15.70 4.92
N GLU A 82 74.07 15.18 6.10
CA GLU A 82 74.99 14.07 6.29
C GLU A 82 74.29 12.76 5.87
N PRO A 83 74.84 11.95 4.94
CA PRO A 83 74.13 10.84 4.28
C PRO A 83 73.69 9.73 5.26
N ILE A 84 74.53 9.43 6.28
CA ILE A 84 74.14 8.36 7.26
C ILE A 84 73.06 8.88 8.19
N ALA A 85 73.15 10.13 8.63
CA ALA A 85 72.13 10.77 9.48
C ALA A 85 70.82 10.96 8.69
N LEU A 86 70.92 11.32 7.39
CA LEU A 86 69.74 11.44 6.51
C LEU A 86 69.04 10.09 6.35
N GLY A 87 69.80 8.99 6.14
CA GLY A 87 69.20 7.67 6.02
C GLY A 87 68.35 7.30 7.24
N ARG A 88 68.98 7.48 8.46
CA ARG A 88 68.27 7.24 9.74
C ARG A 88 67.06 8.17 9.94
N ALA A 89 67.18 9.42 9.49
CA ALA A 89 66.12 10.41 9.62
C ALA A 89 64.95 10.06 8.70
N LEU A 90 65.18 9.60 7.46
CA LEU A 90 64.17 9.12 6.53
C LEU A 90 63.44 7.89 7.08
N ASP A 91 64.16 6.90 7.66
CA ASP A 91 63.53 5.73 8.26
C ASP A 91 62.60 6.12 9.45
N ARG A 92 63.06 7.06 10.31
CA ARG A 92 62.25 7.59 11.42
C ARG A 92 61.07 8.40 10.92
N ALA A 93 61.24 9.25 9.91
CA ALA A 93 60.12 10.01 9.29
C ALA A 93 59.06 9.08 8.69
N ARG A 94 59.46 8.00 8.01
CA ARG A 94 58.55 6.99 7.49
C ARG A 94 57.84 6.28 8.62
N ALA A 95 58.50 5.86 9.69
CA ALA A 95 57.87 5.26 10.86
C ALA A 95 56.85 6.18 11.56
N ILE A 96 57.12 7.50 11.61
CA ILE A 96 56.17 8.50 12.13
C ILE A 96 54.95 8.57 11.22
N ILE A 97 55.10 8.59 9.87
CA ILE A 97 54.01 8.60 8.91
C ILE A 97 53.18 7.35 9.08
N ASP A 98 53.79 6.16 9.11
CA ASP A 98 53.06 4.90 9.28
C ASP A 98 52.24 4.86 10.58
N ARG A 99 52.83 5.33 11.70
CA ARG A 99 52.11 5.40 12.98
C ARG A 99 51.00 6.45 13.00
N SER A 100 51.19 7.58 12.28
CA SER A 100 50.17 8.59 12.08
C SER A 100 48.97 8.04 11.30
N GLU A 101 49.23 7.30 10.19
CA GLU A 101 48.23 6.65 9.38
C GLU A 101 47.45 5.57 10.16
N GLN A 102 48.15 4.77 11.00
CA GLN A 102 47.49 3.81 11.89
C GLN A 102 46.57 4.50 12.90
N ARG A 103 47.03 5.61 13.55
CA ARG A 103 46.14 6.38 14.46
C ARG A 103 44.95 7.01 13.72
N ALA A 104 45.17 7.50 12.49
CA ALA A 104 44.11 8.05 11.68
C ALA A 104 43.06 7.00 11.32
N ALA A 105 43.47 5.75 11.09
CA ALA A 105 42.54 4.65 10.84
C ALA A 105 41.68 4.29 12.07
N THR A 106 42.22 4.47 13.31
CA THR A 106 41.49 4.14 14.54
C THR A 106 40.71 5.31 15.09
N HIS A 107 41.28 6.51 15.13
CA HIS A 107 40.70 7.70 15.78
C HIS A 107 40.22 8.78 14.80
N GLY A 108 40.24 8.50 13.51
CA GLY A 108 39.91 9.47 12.45
C GLY A 108 41.02 10.49 12.19
N THR A 109 42.05 10.57 13.05
CA THR A 109 43.16 11.51 12.91
C THR A 109 44.40 10.98 13.59
N GLY A 110 45.59 11.33 13.05
CA GLY A 110 46.90 10.99 13.62
C GLY A 110 47.85 12.17 13.56
N PRO A 111 47.66 13.22 14.40
CA PRO A 111 48.40 14.47 14.28
C PRO A 111 49.89 14.31 14.57
N ILE A 112 50.70 14.79 13.62
CA ILE A 112 52.18 14.90 13.79
C ILE A 112 52.47 16.32 14.20
N HIS A 113 53.39 16.48 15.17
CA HIS A 113 53.78 17.78 15.68
C HIS A 113 55.29 17.96 15.68
N LEU A 114 55.73 19.20 15.55
CA LEU A 114 57.04 19.66 15.91
C LEU A 114 56.97 20.10 17.37
N GLY A 115 57.62 19.36 18.25
CA GLY A 115 57.94 19.80 19.62
C GLY A 115 59.05 20.85 19.64
N ILE A 116 58.77 22.01 20.23
CA ILE A 116 59.67 23.10 20.36
C ILE A 116 60.02 23.23 21.84
N GLY A 117 61.26 22.90 22.20
CA GLY A 117 61.75 22.75 23.59
C GLY A 117 61.30 21.45 24.22
N THR A 118 62.19 20.81 24.95
CA THR A 118 61.89 19.66 25.79
C THR A 118 61.88 20.10 27.25
N ALA A 119 60.68 20.05 27.86
CA ALA A 119 60.46 20.36 29.26
C ALA A 119 60.57 19.09 30.12
N SER A 120 61.19 19.16 31.30
CA SER A 120 61.09 18.09 32.28
C SER A 120 60.81 18.70 33.68
N TRP A 121 59.99 18.01 34.44
CA TRP A 121 59.53 18.40 35.79
C TRP A 121 59.25 17.19 36.65
N ARG A 122 59.20 17.36 37.97
CA ARG A 122 58.89 16.31 38.93
C ARG A 122 57.35 16.25 39.09
N HIS A 123 56.79 15.10 38.85
CA HIS A 123 55.43 14.79 39.21
C HIS A 123 55.38 13.62 40.18
N GLY A 124 55.07 13.90 41.46
CA GLY A 124 55.20 12.89 42.53
C GLY A 124 56.65 12.40 42.72
N THR A 125 56.88 11.11 42.44
CA THR A 125 58.21 10.48 42.53
C THR A 125 58.94 10.41 41.19
N GLU A 126 58.23 10.66 40.05
CA GLU A 126 58.78 10.51 38.71
C GLU A 126 59.14 11.86 38.07
N ILE A 127 60.08 11.81 37.14
CA ILE A 127 60.39 12.95 36.29
C ILE A 127 59.73 12.74 34.98
N LEU A 128 58.74 13.59 34.69
CA LEU A 128 58.05 13.62 33.39
C LEU A 128 58.83 14.47 32.40
N THR A 129 58.81 14.04 31.15
CA THR A 129 59.47 14.78 30.04
C THR A 129 58.49 14.85 28.87
N ALA A 130 58.20 16.07 28.41
CA ALA A 130 57.35 16.33 27.28
C ALA A 130 57.89 17.55 26.48
N PRO A 131 57.47 17.74 25.22
CA PRO A 131 57.67 18.99 24.52
C PRO A 131 57.09 20.17 25.31
N ALA A 132 57.62 21.33 25.22
CA ALA A 132 57.08 22.53 25.86
C ALA A 132 55.91 23.11 24.97
N LEU A 133 56.22 23.30 23.70
CA LEU A 133 55.25 23.71 22.70
C LEU A 133 55.17 22.64 21.63
N VAL A 134 53.94 22.45 21.07
CA VAL A 134 53.69 21.59 19.94
C VAL A 134 53.14 22.42 18.79
N ARG A 135 53.68 22.24 17.61
CA ARG A 135 53.23 22.89 16.38
C ARG A 135 52.84 21.81 15.36
N PRO A 136 51.66 21.86 14.71
CA PRO A 136 51.30 20.88 13.72
C PRO A 136 52.30 20.78 12.57
N VAL A 137 52.57 19.54 12.13
CA VAL A 137 53.52 19.26 11.04
C VAL A 137 52.86 18.28 10.07
N ARG A 138 53.08 18.52 8.79
CA ARG A 138 52.72 17.57 7.74
C ARG A 138 54.00 16.94 7.18
N LEU A 139 54.03 15.60 7.22
CA LEU A 139 55.07 14.81 6.57
C LEU A 139 54.46 14.13 5.34
N VAL A 140 55.06 14.29 4.18
CA VAL A 140 54.59 13.69 2.92
C VAL A 140 55.73 12.93 2.27
N ARG A 141 55.54 11.66 1.98
CA ARG A 141 56.51 10.87 1.17
C ARG A 141 56.56 11.42 -0.26
N ARG A 142 57.76 11.69 -0.73
CA ARG A 142 57.94 12.17 -2.09
C ARG A 142 59.23 11.58 -2.68
N ASP A 143 59.08 10.68 -3.64
CA ASP A 143 60.16 9.93 -4.22
C ASP A 143 60.98 9.19 -3.12
N ASP A 144 62.30 9.41 -3.04
CA ASP A 144 63.18 8.85 -2.01
C ASP A 144 63.32 9.73 -0.78
N ASP A 145 62.61 10.86 -0.69
CA ASP A 145 62.72 11.87 0.37
C ASP A 145 61.39 12.07 1.11
N VAL A 146 61.39 12.83 2.18
CA VAL A 146 60.17 13.26 2.91
C VAL A 146 60.11 14.79 2.91
N LEU A 147 58.95 15.31 2.53
CA LEU A 147 58.65 16.75 2.59
C LEU A 147 58.08 17.08 3.97
N ILE A 148 58.58 18.09 4.63
CA ILE A 148 58.10 18.62 5.90
C ILE A 148 57.50 19.99 5.70
N ALA A 149 56.27 20.20 6.15
CA ALA A 149 55.61 21.49 6.13
C ALA A 149 55.03 21.79 7.54
N LEU A 150 55.27 23.00 8.04
CA LEU A 150 54.68 23.45 9.30
C LEU A 150 53.22 23.89 9.11
N GLY A 151 52.34 23.44 9.98
CA GLY A 151 51.03 24.02 10.14
C GLY A 151 51.04 25.33 10.91
N HIS A 152 49.87 25.95 11.01
CA HIS A 152 49.70 27.21 11.72
C HIS A 152 49.43 27.00 13.22
N GLY A 153 49.81 27.95 14.00
CA GLY A 153 49.61 27.97 15.45
C GLY A 153 50.52 26.99 16.19
N ALA A 154 51.03 27.38 17.30
CA ALA A 154 51.68 26.49 18.26
C ALA A 154 50.83 26.49 19.53
N LEU A 155 50.81 25.35 20.25
CA LEU A 155 50.05 25.19 21.48
C LEU A 155 51.01 24.77 22.60
N LEU A 156 50.65 25.05 23.83
CA LEU A 156 51.30 24.43 24.98
C LEU A 156 51.04 22.93 24.94
N ALA A 157 52.10 22.12 25.21
CA ALA A 157 51.87 20.67 25.22
C ALA A 157 50.85 20.29 26.30
N PRO A 158 49.91 19.35 26.05
CA PRO A 158 48.85 19.02 27.00
C PRO A 158 49.38 18.64 28.39
N GLU A 159 50.40 17.82 28.43
CA GLU A 159 50.99 17.35 29.69
C GLU A 159 51.55 18.49 30.53
N LEU A 160 52.19 19.50 29.90
CA LEU A 160 52.73 20.69 30.58
C LEU A 160 51.59 21.63 31.00
N ALA A 161 50.53 21.76 30.17
CA ALA A 161 49.34 22.54 30.49
C ALA A 161 48.62 21.96 31.73
N ASP A 162 48.49 20.64 31.80
CA ASP A 162 47.87 19.95 32.94
C ASP A 162 48.69 20.07 34.20
N ALA A 163 50.04 19.97 34.11
CA ALA A 163 50.90 20.17 35.22
C ALA A 163 50.80 21.59 35.79
N LEU A 164 50.78 22.62 34.96
CA LEU A 164 50.60 24.02 35.35
C LEU A 164 49.26 24.27 36.01
N ARG A 165 48.19 23.70 35.44
CA ARG A 165 46.84 23.79 36.01
C ARG A 165 46.75 23.11 37.38
N ALA A 166 47.36 21.94 37.52
CA ALA A 166 47.47 21.25 38.81
C ALA A 166 48.26 22.06 39.83
N ALA A 167 49.22 22.85 39.40
CA ALA A 167 50.00 23.80 40.26
C ALA A 167 49.25 25.12 40.55
N GLY A 168 48.00 25.26 40.06
CA GLY A 168 47.17 26.43 40.32
C GLY A 168 47.38 27.58 39.32
N HIS A 169 48.10 27.35 38.22
CA HIS A 169 48.46 28.35 37.23
C HIS A 169 47.80 27.99 35.90
N ASP A 170 46.70 28.64 35.55
CA ASP A 170 46.08 28.52 34.23
C ASP A 170 46.78 29.52 33.28
N ILE A 171 47.66 29.01 32.47
CA ILE A 171 48.45 29.81 31.51
C ILE A 171 47.93 29.51 30.13
N ASP A 172 47.37 30.51 29.45
CA ASP A 172 47.00 30.38 28.04
C ASP A 172 48.26 30.34 27.17
N GLY A 173 48.50 29.22 26.53
CA GLY A 173 49.62 29.07 25.58
C GLY A 173 49.62 30.15 24.49
N ARG A 174 48.47 30.74 24.16
CA ARG A 174 48.33 31.84 23.20
C ARG A 174 49.03 33.12 23.68
N ASP A 175 49.01 33.42 24.97
CA ASP A 175 49.72 34.60 25.55
C ASP A 175 51.20 34.45 25.42
N ILE A 176 51.71 33.26 25.65
CA ILE A 176 53.14 32.94 25.45
C ILE A 176 53.59 33.12 24.00
N LEU A 177 52.70 32.62 23.10
CA LEU A 177 52.97 32.71 21.66
C LEU A 177 52.82 34.12 21.14
N ALA A 178 51.86 34.90 21.64
CA ALA A 178 51.71 36.33 21.30
C ALA A 178 52.95 37.13 21.69
N GLN A 179 53.51 36.85 22.87
CA GLN A 179 54.80 37.48 23.32
C GLN A 179 56.01 37.06 22.47
N ALA A 180 55.96 35.84 21.91
CA ALA A 180 57.07 35.32 21.07
C ALA A 180 56.89 35.64 19.58
N SER A 181 55.77 36.23 19.20
CA SER A 181 55.45 36.58 17.83
C SER A 181 55.66 38.10 17.62
N GLY A 182 56.59 38.47 16.78
CA GLY A 182 56.90 39.84 16.44
C GLY A 182 56.68 40.10 14.92
N PRO A 183 57.02 41.34 14.49
CA PRO A 183 56.92 41.74 13.06
C PRO A 183 57.73 40.87 12.09
N HIS A 184 58.73 40.15 12.61
CA HIS A 184 59.60 39.26 11.85
C HIS A 184 59.22 37.76 11.96
N GLY A 185 58.08 37.45 12.52
CA GLY A 185 57.60 36.09 12.71
C GLY A 185 57.83 35.53 14.12
N PHE A 186 57.64 34.22 14.28
CA PHE A 186 57.77 33.51 15.56
C PHE A 186 59.25 33.40 15.97
N SER A 187 59.63 33.84 17.19
CA SER A 187 60.97 33.71 17.81
C SER A 187 60.95 32.58 18.85
N SER A 188 61.57 31.44 18.52
CA SER A 188 61.72 30.33 19.47
C SER A 188 62.39 30.68 20.75
N SER A 189 63.45 31.56 20.72
CA SER A 189 64.14 31.99 21.88
C SER A 189 63.33 32.86 22.85
N GLN A 190 62.44 33.70 22.32
CA GLN A 190 61.50 34.49 23.14
C GLN A 190 60.45 33.59 23.78
N ALA A 191 59.92 32.63 23.01
CA ALA A 191 58.96 31.61 23.51
C ALA A 191 59.57 30.77 24.64
N MET A 192 60.84 30.33 24.45
CA MET A 192 61.55 29.53 25.45
C MET A 192 61.81 30.32 26.75
N ASN A 193 62.08 31.61 26.63
CA ASN A 193 62.28 32.46 27.82
C ASN A 193 60.96 32.73 28.56
N ALA A 194 59.94 32.99 27.87
CA ALA A 194 58.59 33.15 28.43
C ALA A 194 58.12 31.85 29.14
N LEU A 195 58.36 30.69 28.49
CA LEU A 195 58.08 29.36 29.10
C LEU A 195 58.89 29.09 30.36
N ARG A 196 60.25 29.41 30.39
CA ARG A 196 61.03 29.25 31.59
C ARG A 196 60.47 30.06 32.76
N GLN A 197 60.03 31.29 32.51
CA GLN A 197 59.38 32.11 33.49
C GLN A 197 58.05 31.59 34.00
N ALA A 198 57.19 31.22 33.05
CA ALA A 198 55.86 30.73 33.35
C ALA A 198 55.84 29.37 34.07
N CYS A 199 56.74 28.44 33.70
CA CYS A 199 56.83 27.09 34.28
C CYS A 199 57.79 27.00 35.52
N ALA A 200 58.37 28.10 35.96
CA ALA A 200 59.23 28.11 37.17
C ALA A 200 58.53 27.65 38.46
N VAL A 201 57.25 27.60 38.48
CA VAL A 201 56.37 27.08 39.55
C VAL A 201 56.42 25.56 39.67
N LEU A 202 56.78 24.82 38.60
CA LEU A 202 56.90 23.37 38.61
C LEU A 202 58.16 22.90 39.30
N ASP A 203 58.08 21.88 40.16
CA ASP A 203 59.21 21.34 40.87
C ASP A 203 60.26 20.71 39.95
N ARG A 204 61.53 21.15 40.07
CA ARG A 204 62.66 20.73 39.24
C ARG A 204 62.39 20.93 37.73
N PHE A 205 61.83 22.04 37.37
CA PHE A 205 61.56 22.35 35.96
C PHE A 205 62.85 22.64 35.21
N GLU A 206 63.13 21.89 34.15
CA GLU A 206 64.23 22.11 33.22
C GLU A 206 63.69 22.22 31.82
N LEU A 207 64.20 23.17 31.03
CA LEU A 207 63.82 23.37 29.65
C LEU A 207 65.01 23.36 28.74
N ARG A 208 65.07 22.38 27.80
CA ARG A 208 66.13 22.26 26.80
C ARG A 208 65.67 22.76 25.46
N ASP A 209 66.58 23.40 24.74
CA ASP A 209 66.35 23.90 23.41
C ASP A 209 66.50 22.75 22.39
N GLU A 210 65.47 21.96 22.22
CA GLU A 210 65.43 20.83 21.31
C GLU A 210 64.28 20.99 20.33
N LEU A 211 64.46 20.49 19.08
CA LEU A 211 63.40 20.42 18.07
C LEU A 211 63.19 18.95 17.68
N VAL A 212 62.01 18.43 17.96
CA VAL A 212 61.71 17.02 17.76
C VAL A 212 60.37 16.87 17.06
N VAL A 213 60.37 16.14 15.98
CA VAL A 213 59.11 15.79 15.30
C VAL A 213 58.58 14.44 15.83
N GLY A 214 57.29 14.36 16.13
CA GLY A 214 56.69 13.14 16.66
C GLY A 214 55.16 13.25 16.86
N LEU A 215 54.58 12.22 17.44
CA LEU A 215 53.12 12.13 17.72
C LEU A 215 52.90 12.44 19.22
N PHE A 216 53.05 13.70 19.58
CA PHE A 216 53.02 14.15 20.98
C PHE A 216 51.64 14.30 21.58
N CYS A 217 50.62 14.50 20.75
CA CYS A 217 49.25 14.59 21.23
C CYS A 217 48.48 13.33 20.82
N HIS A 218 47.88 12.66 21.79
CA HIS A 218 46.97 11.54 21.50
C HIS A 218 45.60 12.06 21.10
N PRO A 219 44.99 11.55 20.02
CA PRO A 219 43.66 12.01 19.55
C PRO A 219 42.58 11.93 20.64
N ALA A 220 42.63 10.94 21.52
CA ALA A 220 41.66 10.78 22.60
C ALA A 220 41.91 11.68 23.81
N GLY A 221 43.06 12.36 23.89
CA GLY A 221 43.40 13.24 25.04
C GLY A 221 42.36 14.34 25.29
N PRO A 222 41.98 15.13 24.28
CA PRO A 222 40.94 16.15 24.44
C PRO A 222 39.59 15.59 24.87
N LEU A 223 39.24 14.35 24.45
CA LEU A 223 38.02 13.66 24.87
C LEU A 223 38.08 13.23 26.34
N ALA A 224 39.23 12.76 26.81
CA ALA A 224 39.46 12.45 28.24
C ALA A 224 39.28 13.70 29.12
N ALA A 225 39.82 14.84 28.69
CA ALA A 225 39.64 16.12 29.38
C ALA A 225 38.14 16.54 29.40
N SER A 226 37.42 16.29 28.31
CA SER A 226 35.97 16.56 28.22
C SER A 226 35.13 15.72 29.17
N LEU A 227 35.50 14.47 29.47
CA LEU A 227 34.79 13.64 30.46
C LEU A 227 34.83 14.28 31.86
N GLU A 228 35.84 15.09 32.16
CA GLU A 228 35.92 15.83 33.41
C GLU A 228 35.17 17.15 33.41
N ALA A 229 35.19 17.85 32.26
CA ALA A 229 34.59 19.16 32.13
C ALA A 229 33.06 19.11 31.95
N ASP A 230 32.53 18.00 31.38
CA ASP A 230 31.13 17.88 30.95
C ASP A 230 30.24 17.14 31.94
N VAL A 231 30.48 17.21 33.25
CA VAL A 231 29.77 16.45 34.27
C VAL A 231 28.25 16.61 34.19
N ASP A 232 27.79 17.85 34.06
CA ASP A 232 26.34 18.15 33.99
C ASP A 232 25.73 17.66 32.71
N ALA A 233 26.39 17.84 31.58
CA ALA A 233 25.88 17.37 30.28
C ALA A 233 25.79 15.85 30.18
N LEU A 234 26.77 15.15 30.79
CA LEU A 234 26.73 13.69 30.90
C LEU A 234 25.55 13.21 31.77
N ALA A 235 25.33 13.90 32.91
CA ALA A 235 24.22 13.57 33.82
C ALA A 235 22.82 13.86 33.23
N ASP A 236 22.74 14.91 32.41
CA ASP A 236 21.46 15.32 31.75
C ASP A 236 21.12 14.49 30.53
N SER A 237 22.11 13.79 29.94
CA SER A 237 21.86 12.98 28.73
C SER A 237 21.16 11.68 29.06
N THR A 238 19.92 11.50 28.54
CA THR A 238 19.18 10.26 28.73
C THR A 238 19.91 9.05 28.16
N VAL A 239 20.60 9.24 27.02
CA VAL A 239 21.38 8.15 26.38
C VAL A 239 22.56 7.76 27.28
N ILE A 240 23.31 8.72 27.83
CA ILE A 240 24.43 8.44 28.73
C ILE A 240 23.94 7.77 30.01
N ARG A 241 22.82 8.20 30.58
CA ARG A 241 22.22 7.57 31.74
C ARG A 241 21.83 6.12 31.48
N ALA A 242 21.23 5.85 30.30
CA ALA A 242 20.89 4.48 29.86
C ALA A 242 22.15 3.62 29.67
N LEU A 243 23.22 4.15 29.05
CA LEU A 243 24.50 3.48 28.90
C LEU A 243 25.20 3.23 30.25
N ALA A 244 25.00 4.10 31.24
CA ALA A 244 25.49 3.91 32.61
C ALA A 244 24.68 2.86 33.40
N GLY A 245 23.61 2.31 32.86
CA GLY A 245 22.78 1.27 33.45
C GLY A 245 21.54 1.78 34.18
N GLU A 246 21.10 3.03 33.99
CA GLU A 246 19.83 3.51 34.55
C GLU A 246 18.63 2.95 33.76
N GLU A 247 17.87 2.07 34.38
CA GLU A 247 16.75 1.36 33.74
C GLU A 247 15.59 2.28 33.35
N ASP A 248 15.35 3.34 34.13
CA ASP A 248 14.31 4.33 33.81
C ASP A 248 14.66 5.14 32.56
N ALA A 249 15.93 5.50 32.39
CA ALA A 249 16.42 6.18 31.19
C ALA A 249 16.33 5.26 29.95
N ARG A 250 16.67 3.98 30.13
CA ARG A 250 16.54 2.97 29.07
C ARG A 250 15.09 2.77 28.64
N ARG A 251 14.16 2.62 29.60
CA ARG A 251 12.73 2.51 29.31
C ARG A 251 12.20 3.76 28.62
N ALA A 252 12.63 4.94 29.02
CA ALA A 252 12.20 6.18 28.40
C ALA A 252 12.63 6.28 26.92
N LEU A 253 13.80 5.76 26.54
CA LEU A 253 14.28 5.74 25.15
C LEU A 253 13.50 4.73 24.28
N THR A 254 13.06 3.62 24.86
CA THR A 254 12.41 2.52 24.14
C THR A 254 10.88 2.46 24.32
N ALA A 255 10.29 3.44 25.02
CA ALA A 255 8.86 3.44 25.35
C ALA A 255 7.98 3.48 24.11
N ASP A 256 8.37 4.27 23.14
CA ASP A 256 7.61 4.43 21.89
C ASP A 256 8.32 3.72 20.74
N PRO A 257 7.75 2.69 20.16
CA PRO A 257 8.33 2.05 18.98
C PRO A 257 8.42 3.04 17.81
N ILE A 258 9.40 2.84 16.94
CA ILE A 258 9.54 3.65 15.72
C ILE A 258 8.40 3.24 14.79
N PRO A 259 7.52 4.18 14.36
CA PRO A 259 6.47 3.88 13.41
C PRO A 259 7.08 3.46 12.07
N THR A 260 6.56 2.39 11.49
CA THR A 260 6.82 2.05 10.09
C THR A 260 5.64 2.56 9.27
N ASN A 261 5.92 3.44 8.34
CA ASN A 261 4.89 4.04 7.51
C ASN A 261 4.73 3.28 6.19
N PRO A 262 3.52 3.27 5.60
CA PRO A 262 3.33 2.67 4.29
C PRO A 262 4.13 3.40 3.21
N ASN A 263 4.35 2.73 2.08
CA ASN A 263 5.04 3.31 0.94
C ASN A 263 4.32 4.55 0.39
N ASP A 264 2.98 4.58 0.46
CA ASP A 264 2.14 5.68 -0.02
C ASP A 264 1.81 6.66 1.12
N ARG A 265 2.83 7.17 1.78
CA ARG A 265 2.66 8.18 2.82
C ARG A 265 2.15 9.50 2.26
N ASP A 266 1.59 10.35 3.15
CA ASP A 266 1.12 11.68 2.75
C ASP A 266 2.28 12.51 2.16
N PRO A 267 2.16 13.07 0.95
CA PRO A 267 3.21 13.87 0.33
C PRO A 267 3.69 15.08 1.16
N TRP A 268 2.84 15.61 2.07
CA TRP A 268 3.26 16.68 3.00
C TRP A 268 4.08 16.18 4.18
N ALA A 269 3.96 14.90 4.51
CA ALA A 269 4.71 14.27 5.60
C ALA A 269 6.07 13.74 5.14
N GLU A 270 6.31 13.62 3.84
CA GLU A 270 7.58 13.15 3.31
C GLU A 270 8.71 14.11 3.63
N LYS A 271 9.80 13.56 4.18
CA LYS A 271 10.98 14.29 4.63
C LYS A 271 12.23 13.70 4.00
N GLY A 272 13.31 14.46 4.09
CA GLY A 272 14.58 14.05 3.53
C GLY A 272 14.85 14.65 2.16
N VAL A 273 15.86 14.15 1.48
CA VAL A 273 16.28 14.57 0.14
C VAL A 273 16.77 13.36 -0.63
N GLY A 274 16.51 13.34 -1.92
CA GLY A 274 16.86 12.23 -2.80
C GLY A 274 15.79 11.12 -2.82
N ASP A 275 16.05 10.12 -3.66
CA ASP A 275 15.18 8.95 -3.81
C ASP A 275 15.51 7.94 -2.71
N LEU A 276 14.67 7.85 -1.70
CA LEU A 276 14.84 7.02 -0.52
C LEU A 276 13.85 5.85 -0.54
N ILE A 277 14.33 4.66 -0.18
CA ILE A 277 13.44 3.52 0.05
C ILE A 277 12.63 3.72 1.34
N PRO A 278 11.47 3.05 1.51
CA PRO A 278 10.58 3.26 2.67
C PRO A 278 11.26 3.19 4.03
N ALA A 279 12.14 2.21 4.24
CA ALA A 279 12.88 2.07 5.50
C ALA A 279 13.86 3.23 5.75
N GLN A 280 14.44 3.80 4.70
CA GLN A 280 15.29 5.01 4.81
C GLN A 280 14.43 6.23 5.15
N GLN A 281 13.25 6.35 4.55
CA GLN A 281 12.31 7.42 4.88
C GLN A 281 11.82 7.32 6.32
N ASP A 282 11.50 6.12 6.81
CA ASP A 282 11.14 5.90 8.22
C ASP A 282 12.26 6.34 9.17
N ALA A 283 13.54 6.08 8.80
CA ALA A 283 14.68 6.52 9.56
C ALA A 283 14.82 8.07 9.61
N VAL A 284 14.61 8.72 8.45
CA VAL A 284 14.66 10.19 8.37
C VAL A 284 13.52 10.82 9.16
N GLU A 285 12.30 10.27 9.05
CA GLU A 285 11.14 10.75 9.81
C GLU A 285 11.35 10.61 11.32
N ALA A 286 11.84 9.44 11.78
CA ALA A 286 12.11 9.20 13.19
C ALA A 286 13.18 10.17 13.73
N ALA A 287 14.23 10.46 12.93
CA ALA A 287 15.24 11.44 13.27
C ALA A 287 14.68 12.87 13.28
N SER A 288 13.82 13.21 12.33
CA SER A 288 13.14 14.50 12.22
C SER A 288 12.22 14.77 13.42
N ASP A 289 11.54 13.73 13.93
CA ASP A 289 10.67 13.82 15.10
C ASP A 289 11.44 14.00 16.44
N GLY A 290 12.76 14.09 16.39
CA GLY A 290 13.61 14.31 17.57
C GLY A 290 13.91 13.05 18.37
N ARG A 291 13.64 11.86 17.83
CA ARG A 291 13.94 10.59 18.51
C ARG A 291 15.42 10.28 18.46
N SER A 292 15.97 9.84 19.59
CA SER A 292 17.29 9.21 19.60
C SER A 292 17.13 7.77 19.16
N LEU A 293 17.88 7.35 18.13
CA LEU A 293 17.70 6.03 17.51
C LEU A 293 19.01 5.46 16.97
N PHE A 294 19.03 4.15 16.82
CA PHE A 294 20.06 3.40 16.12
C PHE A 294 19.52 2.94 14.78
N ILE A 295 20.17 3.28 13.68
CA ILE A 295 19.86 2.86 12.33
C ILE A 295 20.84 1.76 11.95
N ASP A 296 20.35 0.51 11.91
CA ASP A 296 21.13 -0.66 11.50
C ASP A 296 21.15 -0.71 9.97
N VAL A 297 22.28 -0.34 9.39
CA VAL A 297 22.50 -0.31 7.94
C VAL A 297 23.52 -1.39 7.60
N PRO A 298 23.10 -2.53 7.03
CA PRO A 298 24.03 -3.60 6.67
C PRO A 298 25.11 -3.12 5.71
N THR A 299 26.33 -3.63 5.90
CA THR A 299 27.45 -3.42 4.96
C THR A 299 26.96 -3.69 3.53
N HIS A 300 27.24 -2.83 2.59
CA HIS A 300 26.75 -2.82 1.19
C HIS A 300 25.42 -2.11 0.92
N SER A 301 24.77 -1.55 1.94
CA SER A 301 23.66 -0.62 1.74
C SER A 301 24.19 0.80 1.51
N ASP A 302 23.36 1.66 0.94
CA ASP A 302 23.70 3.08 0.76
C ASP A 302 23.39 3.84 2.06
N ASP A 303 24.39 3.90 2.97
CA ASP A 303 24.32 4.67 4.21
C ASP A 303 24.45 6.18 3.96
N SER A 304 25.22 6.57 2.92
CA SER A 304 25.45 7.98 2.60
C SER A 304 24.17 8.75 2.23
N SER A 305 23.21 8.10 1.59
CA SER A 305 21.90 8.71 1.28
C SER A 305 21.08 8.97 2.55
N ILE A 306 21.09 8.05 3.52
CA ILE A 306 20.39 8.24 4.80
C ILE A 306 21.04 9.40 5.58
N VAL A 307 22.38 9.39 5.69
CA VAL A 307 23.14 10.46 6.35
C VAL A 307 22.81 11.81 5.71
N ALA A 308 22.93 11.91 4.37
CA ALA A 308 22.67 13.15 3.65
C ALA A 308 21.22 13.65 3.86
N ALA A 309 20.24 12.74 3.84
CA ALA A 309 18.84 13.10 4.04
C ALA A 309 18.55 13.61 5.46
N ILE A 310 19.11 12.97 6.49
CA ILE A 310 18.98 13.42 7.90
C ILE A 310 19.64 14.79 8.09
N LEU A 311 20.86 15.00 7.56
CA LEU A 311 21.58 16.26 7.66
C LEU A 311 20.84 17.40 6.94
N ALA A 312 20.30 17.13 5.75
CA ALA A 312 19.54 18.10 4.97
C ALA A 312 18.22 18.50 5.65
N ASP A 313 17.46 17.52 6.16
CA ASP A 313 16.22 17.77 6.90
C ASP A 313 16.46 18.59 8.17
N ALA A 314 17.47 18.23 8.95
CA ALA A 314 17.84 18.96 10.14
C ALA A 314 18.24 20.41 9.82
N ALA A 315 19.04 20.62 8.76
CA ALA A 315 19.42 21.96 8.30
C ALA A 315 18.21 22.78 7.84
N ALA A 316 17.31 22.19 7.07
CA ALA A 316 16.09 22.84 6.55
C ALA A 316 15.10 23.22 7.65
N THR A 317 15.11 22.49 8.77
CA THR A 317 14.28 22.76 9.96
C THR A 317 14.98 23.67 10.98
N GLY A 318 16.24 24.07 10.73
CA GLY A 318 17.00 24.99 11.56
C GLY A 318 17.68 24.34 12.77
N ARG A 319 17.83 23.01 12.77
CA ARG A 319 18.56 22.28 13.81
C ARG A 319 20.05 22.27 13.51
N SER A 320 20.84 22.48 14.52
CA SER A 320 22.28 22.36 14.48
C SER A 320 22.70 20.90 14.60
N VAL A 321 23.56 20.42 13.69
CA VAL A 321 24.01 19.03 13.67
C VAL A 321 25.51 18.92 13.82
N LEU A 322 25.94 18.03 14.69
CA LEU A 322 27.29 17.56 14.80
C LEU A 322 27.41 16.15 14.21
N HIS A 323 27.90 16.05 12.99
CA HIS A 323 28.19 14.77 12.35
C HIS A 323 29.64 14.36 12.70
N VAL A 324 29.81 13.19 13.28
CA VAL A 324 31.08 12.63 13.71
C VAL A 324 31.29 11.27 13.10
N SER A 325 32.38 11.10 12.36
CA SER A 325 32.79 9.81 11.82
C SER A 325 34.25 9.53 12.10
N THR A 326 34.58 8.29 12.42
CA THR A 326 35.94 7.79 12.54
C THR A 326 36.52 7.42 11.17
N SER A 327 35.66 7.18 10.18
CA SER A 327 36.04 6.76 8.84
C SER A 327 36.05 7.94 7.87
N PRO A 328 37.21 8.35 7.36
CA PRO A 328 37.29 9.40 6.35
C PRO A 328 36.48 9.08 5.10
N SER A 329 36.40 7.80 4.69
CA SER A 329 35.65 7.38 3.52
C SER A 329 34.13 7.58 3.69
N ARG A 330 33.57 7.29 4.89
CA ARG A 330 32.16 7.54 5.20
C ARG A 330 31.83 9.03 5.18
N SER A 331 32.67 9.82 5.86
CA SER A 331 32.53 11.28 5.88
C SER A 331 32.61 11.91 4.49
N ILE A 332 33.56 11.45 3.64
CA ILE A 332 33.66 11.88 2.23
C ILE A 332 32.44 11.46 1.44
N ALA A 333 31.95 10.23 1.63
CA ALA A 333 30.76 9.73 0.92
C ALA A 333 29.52 10.57 1.25
N ALA A 334 29.26 10.84 2.55
CA ALA A 334 28.15 11.68 3.00
C ALA A 334 28.27 13.11 2.45
N TYR A 335 29.46 13.71 2.49
CA TYR A 335 29.69 15.04 1.92
C TYR A 335 29.50 15.06 0.41
N THR A 336 30.03 14.07 -0.32
CA THR A 336 29.86 13.95 -1.79
C THR A 336 28.39 13.81 -2.14
N ARG A 337 27.65 12.99 -1.39
CA ARG A 337 26.21 12.85 -1.61
C ARG A 337 25.45 14.16 -1.42
N LEU A 338 25.78 14.94 -0.38
CA LEU A 338 25.22 16.29 -0.21
C LEU A 338 25.62 17.24 -1.35
N ALA A 339 26.85 17.14 -1.84
CA ALA A 339 27.31 17.94 -2.97
C ALA A 339 26.59 17.60 -4.28
N ASP A 340 26.37 16.31 -4.56
CA ASP A 340 25.60 15.83 -5.72
C ASP A 340 24.13 16.31 -5.69
N LEU A 341 23.58 16.48 -4.48
CA LEU A 341 22.26 17.04 -4.26
C LEU A 341 22.22 18.58 -4.25
N GLY A 342 23.37 19.26 -4.47
CA GLY A 342 23.47 20.71 -4.43
C GLY A 342 23.38 21.33 -3.03
N LEU A 343 23.60 20.54 -1.97
CA LEU A 343 23.49 20.95 -0.56
C LEU A 343 24.85 21.05 0.14
N ALA A 344 25.97 21.07 -0.59
CA ALA A 344 27.32 21.20 0.02
C ALA A 344 27.49 22.47 0.85
N ASP A 345 26.73 23.52 0.59
CA ASP A 345 26.82 24.82 1.25
C ASP A 345 26.22 24.86 2.66
N ILE A 346 25.53 23.78 3.10
CA ILE A 346 25.04 23.66 4.49
C ILE A 346 26.10 23.15 5.45
N VAL A 347 27.24 22.63 4.95
CA VAL A 347 28.25 21.89 5.71
C VAL A 347 29.46 22.73 6.02
N ALA A 348 29.89 22.76 7.29
CA ALA A 348 31.24 23.11 7.72
C ALA A 348 32.01 21.80 7.97
N ASN A 349 32.90 21.42 7.05
CA ASN A 349 33.73 20.22 7.21
C ASN A 349 35.12 20.60 7.78
N ILE A 350 35.42 20.08 8.96
CA ILE A 350 36.71 20.35 9.66
C ILE A 350 37.31 19.02 10.12
N ASP A 351 38.26 18.54 9.35
CA ASP A 351 39.00 17.30 9.61
C ASP A 351 40.32 17.49 10.41
N GLY A 352 40.65 18.74 10.77
CA GLY A 352 41.84 19.08 11.53
C GLY A 352 43.11 19.18 10.68
N TYR A 353 43.11 18.85 9.41
CA TYR A 353 44.27 18.80 8.54
C TYR A 353 44.20 19.62 7.25
N SER A 354 43.02 20.07 6.86
CA SER A 354 42.91 20.74 5.57
C SER A 354 43.39 22.19 5.66
N ASP A 355 44.18 22.58 4.68
CA ASP A 355 44.50 24.00 4.37
C ASP A 355 43.23 24.75 3.87
N ALA A 356 42.05 24.36 4.33
CA ALA A 356 40.74 24.77 3.87
C ALA A 356 40.35 26.20 4.31
N ARG A 357 41.29 27.03 4.78
CA ARG A 357 41.03 28.42 5.20
C ARG A 357 40.21 29.27 4.25
N ARG A 358 40.31 28.97 2.95
CA ARG A 358 39.53 29.69 1.93
C ARG A 358 38.18 29.03 1.59
N ALA A 359 38.08 27.74 1.86
CA ALA A 359 36.89 27.00 1.49
C ALA A 359 35.69 27.31 2.42
N LEU A 360 35.94 27.39 3.75
CA LEU A 360 34.89 27.75 4.70
C LEU A 360 34.47 29.22 4.55
N ALA A 361 35.47 30.12 4.48
CA ALA A 361 35.23 31.55 4.30
C ALA A 361 34.42 31.83 3.02
N GLY A 362 34.73 31.15 1.90
CA GLY A 362 33.98 31.25 0.67
C GLY A 362 32.54 30.75 0.79
N ARG A 363 32.31 29.64 1.50
CA ARG A 363 30.97 29.10 1.76
C ARG A 363 30.14 30.00 2.66
N VAL A 364 30.74 30.52 3.73
CA VAL A 364 30.11 31.51 4.60
C VAL A 364 29.67 32.75 3.81
N LYS A 365 30.55 33.27 2.95
CA LYS A 365 30.22 34.39 2.07
C LYS A 365 29.05 34.06 1.16
N GLY A 366 29.08 32.91 0.45
CA GLY A 366 27.97 32.47 -0.40
C GLY A 366 26.69 32.29 0.39
N ALA A 367 26.75 31.73 1.61
CA ALA A 367 25.56 31.56 2.48
C ALA A 367 24.96 32.87 2.97
N MET A 368 25.70 34.01 2.90
CA MET A 368 25.21 35.35 3.23
C MET A 368 24.54 36.06 2.02
N GLU A 369 24.81 35.64 0.80
CA GLU A 369 24.42 36.39 -0.42
C GLU A 369 23.11 35.88 -1.06
N ASP A 370 22.83 34.57 -1.06
CA ASP A 370 21.67 34.03 -1.78
C ASP A 370 20.54 33.55 -0.84
N MET A 371 19.52 34.38 -0.71
CA MET A 371 18.38 34.19 0.20
C MET A 371 17.03 33.99 -0.48
N SER A 372 16.98 33.93 -1.80
CA SER A 372 15.71 33.80 -2.54
C SER A 372 15.11 32.41 -2.36
N PRO A 373 13.78 32.31 -2.14
CA PRO A 373 13.12 31.00 -2.14
C PRO A 373 13.22 30.36 -3.52
N VAL A 374 13.36 29.04 -3.56
CA VAL A 374 13.53 28.26 -4.80
C VAL A 374 12.22 27.61 -5.23
N VAL A 375 11.28 27.44 -4.30
CA VAL A 375 10.02 26.70 -4.51
C VAL A 375 8.85 27.65 -4.57
N ASP A 376 8.00 27.46 -5.59
CA ASP A 376 6.64 27.99 -5.64
C ASP A 376 5.73 27.07 -4.82
N GLN A 377 5.31 27.53 -3.65
CA GLN A 377 4.53 26.75 -2.69
C GLN A 377 3.14 26.41 -3.22
N GLU A 378 2.53 27.30 -4.00
CA GLU A 378 1.16 27.10 -4.52
C GLU A 378 1.15 25.94 -5.55
N ASN A 379 2.09 25.94 -6.48
CA ASN A 379 2.25 24.87 -7.45
C ASN A 379 2.57 23.52 -6.79
N LEU A 380 3.42 23.55 -5.77
CA LEU A 380 3.76 22.36 -4.99
C LEU A 380 2.55 21.75 -4.28
N ASP A 381 1.71 22.60 -3.68
CA ASP A 381 0.51 22.12 -2.97
C ASP A 381 -0.55 21.54 -3.93
N VAL A 382 -0.65 22.10 -5.14
CA VAL A 382 -1.50 21.53 -6.20
C VAL A 382 -1.00 20.14 -6.62
N MET A 383 0.28 19.99 -6.92
CA MET A 383 0.91 18.72 -7.27
C MET A 383 0.72 17.68 -6.17
N ARG A 384 1.00 18.03 -4.91
CA ARG A 384 0.81 17.15 -3.74
C ARG A 384 -0.63 16.70 -3.54
N SER A 385 -1.59 17.63 -3.74
CA SER A 385 -3.01 17.30 -3.66
C SER A 385 -3.38 16.26 -4.71
N ARG A 386 -2.86 16.39 -5.91
CA ARG A 386 -3.08 15.45 -7.00
C ARG A 386 -2.42 14.10 -6.72
N LEU A 387 -1.16 14.09 -6.28
CA LEU A 387 -0.44 12.87 -5.90
C LEU A 387 -1.16 12.10 -4.79
N ARG A 388 -1.61 12.79 -3.74
CA ARG A 388 -2.42 12.17 -2.67
C ARG A 388 -3.67 11.51 -3.23
N HIS A 389 -4.38 12.19 -4.13
CA HIS A 389 -5.58 11.63 -4.76
C HIS A 389 -5.26 10.36 -5.54
N VAL A 390 -4.21 10.37 -6.36
CA VAL A 390 -3.77 9.23 -7.17
C VAL A 390 -3.34 8.07 -6.28
N ARG A 391 -2.50 8.30 -5.28
CA ARG A 391 -2.08 7.27 -4.31
C ARG A 391 -3.26 6.68 -3.58
N SER A 392 -4.21 7.51 -3.12
CA SER A 392 -5.42 7.03 -2.45
C SER A 392 -6.30 6.17 -3.35
N ALA A 393 -6.42 6.53 -4.63
CA ALA A 393 -7.20 5.76 -5.60
C ALA A 393 -6.54 4.39 -5.90
N LEU A 394 -5.23 4.37 -6.10
CA LEU A 394 -4.47 3.14 -6.31
C LEU A 394 -4.48 2.24 -5.07
N ALA A 395 -4.29 2.81 -3.88
CA ALA A 395 -4.35 2.08 -2.62
C ALA A 395 -5.75 1.52 -2.36
N ALA A 396 -6.81 2.29 -2.63
CA ALA A 396 -8.19 1.81 -2.52
C ALA A 396 -8.46 0.65 -3.49
N TYR A 397 -7.97 0.74 -4.73
CA TYR A 397 -8.07 -0.34 -5.69
C TYR A 397 -7.31 -1.60 -5.22
N ALA A 398 -6.05 -1.45 -4.80
CA ALA A 398 -5.23 -2.56 -4.31
C ALA A 398 -5.84 -3.21 -3.06
N THR A 399 -6.35 -2.42 -2.13
CA THR A 399 -7.02 -2.92 -0.93
C THR A 399 -8.29 -3.69 -1.31
N ALA A 400 -9.15 -3.09 -2.14
CA ALA A 400 -10.39 -3.71 -2.57
C ALA A 400 -10.15 -5.01 -3.36
N LEU A 401 -9.04 -5.10 -4.10
CA LEU A 401 -8.65 -6.30 -4.84
C LEU A 401 -8.30 -7.49 -3.93
N HIS A 402 -7.76 -7.21 -2.75
CA HIS A 402 -7.28 -8.21 -1.79
C HIS A 402 -8.15 -8.35 -0.54
N GLU A 403 -9.19 -7.52 -0.39
CA GLU A 403 -10.10 -7.59 0.74
C GLU A 403 -11.04 -8.79 0.61
N PRO A 404 -11.11 -9.69 1.62
CA PRO A 404 -12.02 -10.84 1.58
C PRO A 404 -13.49 -10.40 1.51
N TYR A 405 -14.23 -10.96 0.54
CA TYR A 405 -15.63 -10.62 0.33
C TYR A 405 -16.54 -11.34 1.32
N GLY A 406 -17.09 -10.59 2.24
CA GLY A 406 -18.14 -11.02 3.17
C GLY A 406 -17.90 -12.41 3.79
N ARG A 407 -18.92 -13.28 3.70
CA ARG A 407 -18.91 -14.63 4.27
C ARG A 407 -18.17 -15.69 3.43
N PHE A 408 -17.75 -15.33 2.21
CA PHE A 408 -17.08 -16.27 1.31
C PHE A 408 -15.59 -16.44 1.62
N GLY A 409 -14.97 -15.45 2.26
CA GLY A 409 -13.56 -15.51 2.68
C GLY A 409 -12.54 -15.49 1.55
N VAL A 410 -12.98 -15.21 0.31
CA VAL A 410 -12.14 -15.08 -0.89
C VAL A 410 -12.16 -13.63 -1.37
N CYS A 411 -11.07 -13.17 -1.98
CA CYS A 411 -10.95 -11.82 -2.49
C CYS A 411 -11.12 -11.77 -4.03
N PRO A 412 -11.33 -10.58 -4.62
CA PRO A 412 -11.42 -10.43 -6.08
C PRO A 412 -10.20 -10.96 -6.83
N ALA A 413 -8.99 -10.84 -6.26
CA ALA A 413 -7.77 -11.39 -6.86
C ALA A 413 -7.82 -12.93 -6.96
N ASP A 414 -8.39 -13.61 -5.96
CA ASP A 414 -8.57 -15.07 -5.99
C ASP A 414 -9.58 -15.47 -7.08
N ALA A 415 -10.68 -14.71 -7.18
CA ALA A 415 -11.69 -14.94 -8.20
C ALA A 415 -11.12 -14.75 -9.62
N LEU A 416 -10.33 -13.70 -9.84
CA LEU A 416 -9.68 -13.45 -11.13
C LEU A 416 -8.66 -14.56 -11.48
N ARG A 417 -7.90 -15.03 -10.50
CA ARG A 417 -6.95 -16.14 -10.69
C ARG A 417 -7.70 -17.41 -11.09
N ALA A 418 -8.73 -17.79 -10.32
CA ALA A 418 -9.54 -18.98 -10.60
C ALA A 418 -10.19 -18.91 -11.97
N LEU A 419 -10.74 -17.76 -12.36
CA LEU A 419 -11.32 -17.56 -13.69
C LEU A 419 -10.28 -17.66 -14.80
N THR A 420 -9.09 -17.10 -14.59
CA THR A 420 -7.99 -17.22 -15.55
C THR A 420 -7.57 -18.67 -15.75
N ASP A 421 -7.43 -19.42 -14.66
CA ASP A 421 -7.05 -20.83 -14.70
C ASP A 421 -8.11 -21.67 -15.42
N LEU A 422 -9.40 -21.42 -15.15
CA LEU A 422 -10.54 -22.11 -15.78
C LEU A 422 -10.67 -21.81 -17.28
N THR A 423 -10.31 -20.60 -17.71
CA THR A 423 -10.51 -20.16 -19.09
C THR A 423 -9.26 -20.25 -19.98
N SER A 424 -8.13 -20.70 -19.45
CA SER A 424 -6.85 -20.78 -20.19
C SER A 424 -6.68 -22.03 -21.06
N GLY A 425 -7.54 -23.06 -20.88
CA GLY A 425 -7.45 -24.35 -21.59
C GLY A 425 -8.17 -24.36 -22.94
N GLU A 426 -7.87 -25.35 -23.79
CA GLU A 426 -8.59 -25.59 -25.06
C GLU A 426 -10.04 -26.02 -24.83
N ASP A 427 -10.31 -26.76 -23.73
CA ASP A 427 -11.64 -27.22 -23.32
C ASP A 427 -12.24 -26.31 -22.22
N ALA A 428 -12.01 -25.01 -22.32
CA ALA A 428 -12.47 -24.05 -21.33
C ALA A 428 -14.01 -23.99 -21.24
N PRO A 429 -14.60 -23.91 -20.04
CA PRO A 429 -16.05 -23.74 -19.88
C PRO A 429 -16.54 -22.41 -20.46
N THR A 430 -17.75 -22.40 -20.96
CA THR A 430 -18.26 -21.25 -21.73
C THR A 430 -19.59 -20.67 -21.24
N THR A 431 -20.13 -21.15 -20.11
CA THR A 431 -21.42 -20.66 -19.62
C THR A 431 -21.42 -19.16 -19.32
N ARG A 432 -22.50 -18.50 -19.68
CA ARG A 432 -22.74 -17.08 -19.36
C ARG A 432 -23.77 -16.90 -18.24
N VAL A 433 -24.25 -17.98 -17.69
CA VAL A 433 -25.22 -17.94 -16.60
C VAL A 433 -24.60 -17.31 -15.36
N ARG A 434 -25.40 -16.55 -14.62
CA ARG A 434 -25.01 -15.92 -13.38
C ARG A 434 -25.95 -16.36 -12.27
N LEU A 435 -25.36 -16.84 -11.20
CA LEU A 435 -26.07 -17.38 -10.03
C LEU A 435 -26.43 -16.24 -9.06
N SER A 436 -27.50 -16.45 -8.29
CA SER A 436 -27.88 -15.54 -7.22
C SER A 436 -26.90 -15.61 -6.04
N GLU A 437 -26.86 -14.57 -5.20
CA GLU A 437 -26.00 -14.57 -4.02
C GLU A 437 -26.34 -15.69 -3.04
N GLN A 438 -27.63 -16.05 -2.92
CA GLN A 438 -28.07 -17.17 -2.08
C GLN A 438 -27.54 -18.49 -2.63
N THR A 439 -27.68 -18.72 -3.95
CA THR A 439 -27.15 -19.91 -4.63
C THR A 439 -25.65 -20.03 -4.49
N LEU A 440 -24.92 -18.92 -4.62
CA LEU A 440 -23.46 -18.89 -4.40
C LEU A 440 -23.09 -19.36 -3.00
N TYR A 441 -23.85 -18.93 -2.00
CA TYR A 441 -23.61 -19.32 -0.62
C TYR A 441 -23.93 -20.79 -0.36
N ASP A 442 -25.04 -21.27 -0.88
CA ASP A 442 -25.46 -22.66 -0.72
C ASP A 442 -24.43 -23.62 -1.36
N ILE A 443 -23.92 -23.28 -2.54
CA ILE A 443 -22.83 -24.00 -3.20
C ILE A 443 -21.52 -23.96 -2.37
N ALA A 444 -21.21 -22.83 -1.74
CA ALA A 444 -20.00 -22.68 -0.94
C ALA A 444 -20.00 -23.54 0.34
N LEU A 445 -21.20 -23.86 0.88
CA LEU A 445 -21.33 -24.63 2.14
C LEU A 445 -20.80 -26.07 2.04
N ASP A 446 -20.97 -26.71 0.87
CA ASP A 446 -20.53 -28.09 0.62
C ASP A 446 -19.56 -28.21 -0.56
N GLN A 447 -18.90 -27.10 -0.92
CA GLN A 447 -17.97 -27.03 -2.05
C GLN A 447 -18.62 -27.43 -3.41
N GLY A 448 -19.92 -27.32 -3.50
CA GLY A 448 -20.71 -27.58 -4.71
C GLY A 448 -21.06 -29.04 -4.98
N ASP A 449 -20.80 -29.94 -4.05
CA ASP A 449 -21.06 -31.37 -4.26
C ASP A 449 -22.54 -31.67 -4.55
N SER A 450 -23.47 -31.04 -3.81
CA SER A 450 -24.90 -31.18 -4.04
C SER A 450 -25.31 -30.60 -5.38
N ALA A 451 -24.79 -29.45 -5.75
CA ALA A 451 -25.09 -28.80 -7.02
C ALA A 451 -24.60 -29.64 -8.23
N ARG A 452 -23.35 -30.15 -8.16
CA ARG A 452 -22.78 -31.03 -9.18
C ARG A 452 -23.60 -32.30 -9.35
N SER A 453 -23.99 -32.92 -8.22
CA SER A 453 -24.82 -34.14 -8.23
C SER A 453 -26.20 -33.90 -8.88
N LEU A 454 -26.86 -32.77 -8.52
CA LEU A 454 -28.15 -32.42 -9.06
C LEU A 454 -28.08 -32.08 -10.56
N LEU A 455 -27.05 -31.37 -11.01
CA LEU A 455 -26.84 -31.08 -12.42
C LEU A 455 -26.59 -32.34 -13.24
N ARG A 456 -25.76 -33.26 -12.73
CA ARG A 456 -25.53 -34.57 -13.38
C ARG A 456 -26.79 -35.40 -13.47
N GLU A 457 -27.58 -35.48 -12.39
CA GLU A 457 -28.88 -36.20 -12.39
C GLU A 457 -29.81 -35.59 -13.43
N ALA A 458 -29.90 -34.28 -13.49
CA ALA A 458 -30.76 -33.54 -14.41
C ALA A 458 -30.37 -33.77 -15.87
N LEU A 459 -29.09 -33.65 -16.21
CA LEU A 459 -28.58 -33.83 -17.58
C LEU A 459 -28.64 -35.30 -18.01
N ALA A 460 -28.26 -36.23 -17.15
CA ALA A 460 -28.31 -37.68 -17.42
C ALA A 460 -29.75 -38.14 -17.66
N SER A 461 -30.76 -37.48 -17.07
CA SER A 461 -32.14 -37.80 -17.31
C SER A 461 -32.59 -37.55 -18.76
N GLY A 462 -31.90 -36.70 -19.52
CA GLY A 462 -32.26 -36.26 -20.87
C GLY A 462 -33.59 -35.51 -20.98
N ARG A 463 -34.19 -35.18 -19.81
CA ARG A 463 -35.59 -34.69 -19.71
C ARG A 463 -35.70 -33.18 -19.65
N LEU A 464 -34.58 -32.44 -19.56
CA LEU A 464 -34.63 -30.98 -19.43
C LEU A 464 -35.08 -30.29 -20.72
N ILE A 465 -34.71 -30.83 -21.86
CA ILE A 465 -35.09 -30.29 -23.16
C ILE A 465 -36.47 -30.80 -23.48
N ALA A 466 -37.49 -29.93 -23.55
CA ALA A 466 -38.77 -30.24 -24.08
C ALA A 466 -38.63 -30.49 -25.58
N ASP A 467 -39.02 -31.67 -26.05
CA ASP A 467 -39.12 -31.88 -27.49
C ASP A 467 -40.17 -30.91 -28.04
N SER A 468 -39.71 -29.86 -28.71
CA SER A 468 -40.58 -28.85 -29.33
C SER A 468 -41.43 -29.41 -30.44
N SER A 469 -41.11 -30.60 -30.97
CA SER A 469 -41.92 -31.34 -31.96
C SER A 469 -43.02 -32.14 -31.30
N SER A 470 -42.98 -32.38 -30.00
CA SER A 470 -44.03 -33.11 -29.29
C SER A 470 -45.35 -32.36 -29.26
N SER A 471 -46.43 -33.08 -29.48
CA SER A 471 -47.79 -32.55 -29.36
C SER A 471 -48.14 -32.09 -27.92
N TRP A 472 -47.37 -32.49 -26.91
CA TRP A 472 -47.52 -32.15 -25.51
C TRP A 472 -46.59 -30.98 -25.05
N SER A 473 -45.92 -30.31 -25.99
CA SER A 473 -44.90 -29.31 -25.66
C SER A 473 -45.40 -28.16 -24.79
N SER A 474 -46.67 -27.77 -24.93
CA SER A 474 -47.32 -26.73 -24.11
C SER A 474 -48.11 -27.25 -22.91
N ALA A 475 -48.11 -28.57 -22.67
CA ALA A 475 -48.86 -29.16 -21.57
C ALA A 475 -48.14 -29.09 -20.25
N VAL A 476 -48.89 -28.85 -19.18
CA VAL A 476 -48.40 -28.83 -17.77
C VAL A 476 -49.13 -29.95 -17.01
N LEU A 477 -48.39 -31.01 -16.72
CA LEU A 477 -48.86 -32.16 -15.94
C LEU A 477 -48.03 -32.24 -14.66
N THR A 478 -48.65 -32.02 -13.53
CA THR A 478 -47.92 -31.83 -12.25
C THR A 478 -47.70 -33.14 -11.49
N SER A 479 -48.39 -34.22 -11.84
CA SER A 479 -48.22 -35.54 -11.22
C SER A 479 -48.41 -36.67 -12.22
N ASP A 480 -47.83 -37.83 -11.90
CA ASP A 480 -47.98 -39.05 -12.68
C ASP A 480 -49.48 -39.51 -12.75
N GLU A 481 -50.24 -39.24 -11.67
CA GLU A 481 -51.65 -39.51 -11.61
C GLU A 481 -52.42 -38.64 -12.64
N GLN A 482 -52.11 -37.35 -12.69
CA GLN A 482 -52.68 -36.40 -13.65
C GLN A 482 -52.34 -36.80 -15.09
N ALA A 483 -51.06 -37.13 -15.33
CA ALA A 483 -50.63 -37.62 -16.64
C ALA A 483 -51.38 -38.90 -17.08
N SER A 484 -51.56 -39.82 -16.16
CA SER A 484 -52.29 -41.08 -16.41
C SER A 484 -53.79 -40.86 -16.68
N ASP A 485 -54.45 -39.96 -15.94
CA ASP A 485 -55.84 -39.60 -16.14
C ASP A 485 -56.07 -38.94 -17.50
N VAL A 486 -55.23 -37.95 -17.83
CA VAL A 486 -55.23 -37.24 -19.11
C VAL A 486 -55.02 -38.22 -20.28
N LEU A 487 -54.02 -39.11 -20.17
CA LEU A 487 -53.78 -40.11 -21.21
C LEU A 487 -54.94 -41.10 -21.36
N LEU A 488 -55.59 -41.52 -20.26
CA LEU A 488 -56.80 -42.34 -20.30
C LEU A 488 -57.99 -41.65 -21.04
N ARG A 489 -58.15 -40.33 -20.79
CA ARG A 489 -59.15 -39.50 -21.44
C ARG A 489 -58.88 -39.36 -22.94
N VAL A 490 -57.59 -39.06 -23.28
CA VAL A 490 -57.13 -38.96 -24.68
C VAL A 490 -57.36 -40.30 -25.41
N ASP A 491 -57.00 -41.44 -24.78
CA ASP A 491 -57.28 -42.77 -25.37
C ASP A 491 -58.76 -43.03 -25.57
N ARG A 492 -59.62 -42.65 -24.62
CA ARG A 492 -61.10 -42.75 -24.80
C ARG A 492 -61.59 -41.85 -25.90
N LEU A 493 -61.14 -40.57 -25.93
CA LEU A 493 -61.53 -39.64 -26.99
C LEU A 493 -61.05 -40.07 -28.37
N SER A 494 -59.92 -40.74 -28.50
CA SER A 494 -59.45 -41.26 -29.78
C SER A 494 -60.37 -42.26 -30.38
N ARG A 495 -61.24 -42.94 -29.57
CA ARG A 495 -62.24 -43.90 -29.99
C ARG A 495 -63.64 -43.25 -30.10
N THR A 496 -64.00 -42.46 -29.08
CA THR A 496 -65.41 -41.92 -29.01
C THR A 496 -65.66 -40.73 -29.96
N LEU A 497 -64.63 -39.89 -30.25
CA LEU A 497 -64.81 -38.75 -31.15
C LEU A 497 -65.04 -39.14 -32.61
N PRO A 498 -64.32 -40.13 -33.19
CA PRO A 498 -64.68 -40.64 -34.54
C PRO A 498 -66.06 -41.27 -34.56
N GLU A 499 -66.47 -42.01 -33.51
CA GLU A 499 -67.77 -42.58 -33.38
C GLU A 499 -68.84 -41.49 -33.35
N LEU A 500 -68.72 -40.50 -32.52
CA LEU A 500 -69.56 -39.32 -32.41
C LEU A 500 -69.73 -38.63 -33.78
N ARG A 501 -68.60 -38.44 -34.52
CA ARG A 501 -68.66 -37.87 -35.88
C ARG A 501 -69.53 -38.68 -36.85
N VAL A 502 -69.47 -40.01 -36.81
CA VAL A 502 -70.30 -40.87 -37.64
C VAL A 502 -71.74 -40.70 -37.22
N HIS A 503 -72.02 -40.67 -35.93
CA HIS A 503 -73.37 -40.45 -35.40
C HIS A 503 -73.96 -39.10 -35.83
N ILE A 504 -73.13 -38.00 -35.68
CA ILE A 504 -73.55 -36.67 -36.13
C ILE A 504 -73.83 -36.62 -37.62
N ALA A 505 -73.02 -37.29 -38.44
CA ALA A 505 -73.26 -37.37 -39.87
C ALA A 505 -74.57 -38.20 -40.22
N SER A 506 -74.81 -39.27 -39.45
CA SER A 506 -76.06 -40.05 -39.60
C SER A 506 -77.28 -39.24 -39.22
N VAL A 507 -77.26 -38.59 -38.06
CA VAL A 507 -78.33 -37.70 -37.57
C VAL A 507 -78.61 -36.58 -38.56
N ALA A 508 -77.56 -35.97 -39.06
CA ALA A 508 -77.61 -34.88 -40.01
C ALA A 508 -78.34 -35.36 -41.37
N GLY A 509 -78.00 -36.61 -41.81
CA GLY A 509 -78.60 -37.23 -42.97
C GLY A 509 -80.04 -37.58 -42.73
N GLU A 510 -80.38 -38.13 -41.53
CA GLU A 510 -81.72 -38.47 -41.16
C GLU A 510 -82.67 -37.24 -41.07
N ALA A 511 -82.14 -36.18 -40.45
CA ALA A 511 -82.84 -34.94 -40.20
C ALA A 511 -82.84 -33.98 -41.38
N GLY A 512 -82.04 -34.27 -42.42
CA GLY A 512 -81.86 -33.39 -43.59
C GLY A 512 -81.11 -32.06 -43.30
N ILE A 513 -80.28 -32.04 -42.24
CA ILE A 513 -79.52 -30.86 -41.82
C ILE A 513 -78.08 -30.99 -42.25
N LYS A 514 -77.36 -29.84 -42.27
CA LYS A 514 -75.91 -29.84 -42.49
C LYS A 514 -75.24 -30.41 -41.26
N PRO A 515 -74.38 -31.41 -41.43
CA PRO A 515 -73.63 -31.93 -40.27
C PRO A 515 -72.78 -30.85 -39.58
N ALA A 516 -72.77 -30.83 -38.24
CA ALA A 516 -72.02 -29.92 -37.45
C ALA A 516 -70.48 -30.12 -37.66
N GLY A 517 -69.78 -29.05 -37.92
CA GLY A 517 -68.33 -29.08 -38.12
C GLY A 517 -67.56 -28.98 -36.80
N THR A 518 -68.17 -28.46 -35.73
CA THR A 518 -67.58 -28.31 -34.38
C THR A 518 -68.57 -28.86 -33.34
N LEU A 519 -68.04 -29.24 -32.18
CA LEU A 519 -68.86 -29.63 -31.03
C LEU A 519 -69.80 -28.49 -30.59
N ALA A 520 -69.35 -27.26 -30.57
CA ALA A 520 -70.19 -26.11 -30.25
C ALA A 520 -71.35 -25.90 -31.27
N GLN A 521 -71.20 -26.32 -32.55
CA GLN A 521 -72.28 -26.35 -33.52
C GLN A 521 -73.22 -27.53 -33.25
N TRP A 522 -72.64 -28.67 -32.89
CA TRP A 522 -73.39 -29.86 -32.55
C TRP A 522 -74.23 -29.63 -31.28
N ASP A 523 -73.66 -28.99 -30.24
CA ASP A 523 -74.46 -28.65 -29.06
C ASP A 523 -75.66 -27.80 -29.36
N ARG A 524 -75.53 -26.87 -30.29
CA ARG A 524 -76.70 -26.08 -30.78
C ARG A 524 -77.71 -26.91 -31.54
N GLN A 525 -77.28 -27.91 -32.31
CA GLN A 525 -78.14 -28.83 -32.97
C GLN A 525 -78.88 -29.79 -31.98
N LEU A 526 -78.14 -30.31 -30.99
CA LEU A 526 -78.75 -31.11 -29.92
C LEU A 526 -79.76 -30.30 -29.11
N ALA A 527 -79.49 -29.10 -28.73
CA ALA A 527 -80.42 -28.24 -28.00
C ALA A 527 -81.68 -27.94 -28.85
N MET A 528 -81.50 -27.93 -30.16
CA MET A 528 -82.64 -27.85 -31.09
C MET A 528 -83.50 -29.16 -31.10
N PHE A 529 -82.89 -30.33 -31.16
CA PHE A 529 -83.52 -31.61 -31.05
C PHE A 529 -84.25 -31.85 -29.72
N ASP A 530 -83.58 -31.48 -28.62
CA ASP A 530 -84.19 -31.56 -27.27
C ASP A 530 -85.40 -30.67 -27.18
N GLY A 531 -85.31 -29.46 -27.70
CA GLY A 531 -86.48 -28.58 -27.74
C GLY A 531 -87.59 -29.08 -28.63
N ILE A 532 -87.29 -29.87 -29.69
CA ILE A 532 -88.28 -30.54 -30.51
C ILE A 532 -88.88 -31.75 -29.77
N ALA A 533 -88.06 -32.53 -29.09
CA ALA A 533 -88.51 -33.64 -28.27
C ALA A 533 -89.49 -33.17 -27.17
N ASP A 534 -89.15 -32.09 -26.43
CA ASP A 534 -90.06 -31.49 -25.45
C ASP A 534 -91.44 -31.12 -26.03
N VAL A 535 -91.49 -30.65 -27.27
CA VAL A 535 -92.76 -30.34 -27.94
C VAL A 535 -93.49 -31.62 -28.34
N LEU A 536 -92.79 -32.61 -28.83
CA LEU A 536 -93.39 -33.90 -29.21
C LEU A 536 -93.87 -34.74 -28.03
N ASP A 537 -93.41 -34.49 -26.84
CA ASP A 537 -93.95 -35.08 -25.61
C ASP A 537 -95.36 -34.58 -25.31
N VAL A 538 -95.68 -33.37 -25.72
CA VAL A 538 -96.98 -32.73 -25.48
C VAL A 538 -97.88 -32.82 -26.67
N PHE A 539 -97.34 -32.68 -27.90
CA PHE A 539 -98.13 -32.67 -29.14
C PHE A 539 -97.79 -33.85 -30.03
N GLN A 540 -98.75 -34.19 -30.93
CA GLN A 540 -98.45 -35.13 -32.01
C GLN A 540 -97.55 -34.50 -33.07
N PRO A 541 -96.79 -35.30 -33.81
CA PRO A 541 -95.85 -34.78 -34.86
C PRO A 541 -96.51 -33.88 -35.91
N ARG A 542 -97.72 -34.04 -36.14
CA ARG A 542 -98.47 -33.21 -37.09
C ARG A 542 -98.60 -31.75 -36.69
N VAL A 543 -98.26 -31.41 -35.46
CA VAL A 543 -98.24 -30.02 -35.01
C VAL A 543 -97.19 -29.15 -35.78
N PHE A 544 -96.14 -29.78 -36.33
CA PHE A 544 -95.14 -29.12 -37.13
C PHE A 544 -95.49 -29.05 -38.64
N GLU A 545 -96.49 -29.78 -39.16
CA GLU A 545 -96.83 -29.80 -40.57
C GLU A 545 -97.23 -28.41 -41.15
N ARG A 546 -97.65 -27.54 -40.27
CA ARG A 546 -98.05 -26.18 -40.62
C ARG A 546 -97.64 -25.20 -39.56
N SER A 547 -97.54 -23.96 -39.96
CA SER A 547 -97.22 -22.89 -38.96
C SER A 547 -98.33 -22.91 -37.85
N ALA A 548 -97.79 -22.88 -36.59
CA ALA A 548 -98.74 -22.80 -35.44
C ALA A 548 -99.20 -21.34 -35.19
N ALA A 549 -98.83 -20.38 -35.97
CA ALA A 549 -99.09 -18.97 -35.75
C ALA A 549 -100.59 -18.66 -35.60
N ASP A 550 -101.40 -19.21 -36.48
CA ASP A 550 -102.86 -19.02 -36.42
C ASP A 550 -103.48 -19.65 -35.15
N MET A 551 -102.98 -20.80 -34.72
CA MET A 551 -103.36 -21.44 -33.49
C MET A 551 -102.92 -20.71 -32.24
N VAL A 552 -101.70 -20.15 -32.30
CA VAL A 552 -101.13 -19.22 -31.22
C VAL A 552 -102.06 -18.03 -31.09
N ILE A 553 -102.44 -17.40 -32.19
CA ILE A 553 -103.35 -16.27 -32.23
C ILE A 553 -104.74 -16.65 -31.69
N ALA A 554 -105.31 -17.82 -32.10
CA ALA A 554 -106.61 -18.30 -31.70
C ALA A 554 -106.66 -18.62 -30.19
N THR A 555 -105.67 -19.20 -29.64
CA THR A 555 -105.57 -19.58 -28.24
C THR A 555 -105.13 -18.44 -27.30
N ALA A 556 -104.62 -17.37 -27.82
CA ALA A 556 -104.17 -16.22 -27.06
C ALA A 556 -105.27 -15.58 -26.17
N PRO A 557 -104.98 -15.07 -25.02
CA PRO A 557 -105.91 -14.32 -24.17
C PRO A 557 -106.46 -13.10 -24.91
N LYS A 558 -107.74 -12.75 -24.61
CA LYS A 558 -108.42 -11.63 -25.27
C LYS A 558 -107.58 -10.31 -25.21
N GLN A 559 -106.92 -10.10 -24.10
CA GLN A 559 -106.07 -8.90 -23.93
C GLN A 559 -104.79 -8.91 -24.89
N TRP A 560 -104.11 -10.06 -24.97
CA TRP A 560 -102.98 -10.25 -25.86
C TRP A 560 -103.37 -9.96 -27.36
N ARG A 561 -104.47 -10.47 -27.85
CA ARG A 561 -104.95 -10.20 -29.24
C ARG A 561 -105.24 -8.72 -29.43
N LYS A 562 -105.79 -8.02 -28.39
CA LYS A 562 -106.09 -6.58 -28.49
C LYS A 562 -104.84 -5.75 -28.59
N ASP A 563 -103.82 -6.13 -27.76
CA ASP A 563 -102.56 -5.43 -27.73
C ASP A 563 -101.79 -5.59 -29.06
N HIS A 564 -101.99 -6.67 -29.77
CA HIS A 564 -101.39 -6.97 -31.08
C HIS A 564 -102.22 -6.57 -32.27
N GLY A 565 -103.44 -5.92 -32.07
CA GLY A 565 -104.28 -5.43 -33.10
C GLY A 565 -104.93 -6.50 -33.97
N ILE A 566 -105.00 -7.73 -33.50
CA ILE A 566 -105.49 -8.89 -34.29
C ILE A 566 -106.97 -9.14 -34.06
N THR A 567 -107.79 -9.19 -35.14
CA THR A 567 -109.21 -9.54 -35.15
C THR A 567 -109.44 -10.93 -35.81
N MET A 568 -110.08 -11.84 -35.13
CA MET A 568 -110.39 -13.19 -35.60
C MET A 568 -111.85 -13.51 -35.36
N GLY A 569 -112.52 -14.09 -36.38
CA GLY A 569 -113.95 -14.49 -36.33
C GLY A 569 -114.16 -15.56 -35.25
N ARG A 570 -115.35 -15.53 -34.58
CA ARG A 570 -115.62 -16.47 -33.48
C ARG A 570 -115.68 -17.93 -33.93
N SER A 571 -116.21 -18.18 -35.14
CA SER A 571 -116.22 -19.51 -35.66
C SER A 571 -114.84 -20.05 -36.04
N GLU A 572 -114.05 -19.24 -36.63
CA GLU A 572 -112.64 -19.54 -36.99
C GLU A 572 -111.80 -19.83 -35.78
N ARG A 573 -111.90 -18.97 -34.78
CA ARG A 573 -111.20 -19.16 -33.49
C ARG A 573 -111.58 -20.47 -32.83
N THR A 574 -112.90 -20.81 -32.74
CA THR A 574 -113.31 -22.06 -32.07
C THR A 574 -112.78 -23.28 -32.87
N ARG A 575 -112.75 -23.22 -34.19
CA ARG A 575 -112.14 -24.24 -35.05
C ARG A 575 -110.64 -24.43 -34.79
N LEU A 576 -109.90 -23.35 -34.74
CA LEU A 576 -108.45 -23.40 -34.53
C LEU A 576 -108.14 -23.83 -33.09
N VAL A 577 -108.89 -23.41 -32.09
CA VAL A 577 -108.70 -23.85 -30.73
C VAL A 577 -109.01 -25.37 -30.60
N LYS A 578 -110.01 -25.84 -31.24
CA LYS A 578 -110.30 -27.29 -31.24
C LYS A 578 -109.19 -28.05 -31.99
N GLN A 579 -108.78 -27.57 -33.12
CA GLN A 579 -107.68 -28.14 -33.90
C GLN A 579 -106.38 -28.19 -33.04
N ALA A 580 -106.11 -27.16 -32.27
CA ALA A 580 -104.94 -27.13 -31.37
C ALA A 580 -105.09 -28.18 -30.25
N GLN A 581 -106.24 -28.34 -29.69
CA GLN A 581 -106.56 -29.38 -28.70
C GLN A 581 -106.45 -30.81 -29.26
N ASP A 582 -106.87 -31.02 -30.45
CA ASP A 582 -106.82 -32.32 -31.18
C ASP A 582 -105.38 -32.73 -31.49
N LEU A 583 -104.47 -31.78 -31.56
CA LEU A 583 -103.02 -32.00 -31.75
C LEU A 583 -102.26 -32.33 -30.46
N VAL A 584 -102.91 -32.17 -29.28
CA VAL A 584 -102.31 -32.58 -28.01
C VAL A 584 -102.33 -34.10 -27.92
N ARG A 585 -101.31 -34.74 -27.39
CA ARG A 585 -101.24 -36.19 -27.19
C ARG A 585 -102.39 -36.67 -26.23
N PRO A 586 -103.01 -37.80 -26.52
CA PRO A 586 -104.01 -38.38 -25.62
C PRO A 586 -103.42 -38.60 -24.20
N GLY A 587 -104.10 -38.08 -23.15
CA GLY A 587 -103.68 -38.20 -21.77
C GLY A 587 -102.76 -37.11 -21.25
N VAL A 588 -102.36 -36.20 -22.10
CA VAL A 588 -101.51 -35.05 -21.69
C VAL A 588 -102.38 -33.85 -21.33
N HIS A 589 -102.35 -33.36 -20.20
CA HIS A 589 -102.98 -32.11 -19.79
C HIS A 589 -102.09 -30.90 -19.95
N VAL A 590 -102.51 -29.91 -20.77
CA VAL A 590 -101.79 -28.70 -21.06
C VAL A 590 -102.49 -27.53 -20.36
N PRO A 591 -101.96 -27.02 -19.27
CA PRO A 591 -102.63 -25.95 -18.52
C PRO A 591 -102.71 -24.62 -19.30
N ASP A 592 -101.70 -24.31 -20.10
CA ASP A 592 -101.63 -23.13 -20.94
C ASP A 592 -101.28 -23.53 -22.39
N LEU A 593 -102.28 -23.76 -23.13
CA LEU A 593 -102.17 -24.15 -24.55
C LEU A 593 -101.59 -23.09 -25.45
N HIS A 594 -101.84 -21.83 -25.11
CA HIS A 594 -101.26 -20.70 -25.87
C HIS A 594 -99.73 -20.69 -25.74
N ARG A 595 -99.22 -20.75 -24.50
CA ARG A 595 -97.79 -20.75 -24.28
C ARG A 595 -97.10 -21.99 -24.86
N ALA A 596 -97.78 -23.11 -24.80
CA ALA A 596 -97.30 -24.36 -25.42
C ALA A 596 -97.16 -24.24 -26.94
N LEU A 597 -98.14 -23.61 -27.61
CA LEU A 597 -98.13 -23.37 -29.09
C LEU A 597 -97.09 -22.32 -29.48
N ILE A 598 -96.82 -21.32 -28.64
CA ILE A 598 -95.70 -20.41 -28.88
C ILE A 598 -94.38 -21.21 -28.96
N ARG A 599 -94.18 -22.12 -28.02
CA ARG A 599 -92.93 -22.97 -28.06
C ARG A 599 -92.89 -23.83 -29.32
N VAL A 600 -94.06 -24.38 -29.79
CA VAL A 600 -94.13 -25.12 -31.06
C VAL A 600 -93.68 -24.22 -32.22
N GLN A 601 -94.15 -22.99 -32.23
CA GLN A 601 -93.80 -22.06 -33.33
C GLN A 601 -92.28 -21.68 -33.23
N GLU A 602 -91.77 -21.36 -32.03
CA GLU A 602 -90.33 -21.04 -31.81
C GLU A 602 -89.44 -22.19 -32.29
N ARG A 603 -89.80 -23.45 -31.95
CA ARG A 603 -89.05 -24.64 -32.39
C ARG A 603 -89.16 -24.93 -33.88
N ARG A 604 -90.30 -24.66 -34.46
CA ARG A 604 -90.45 -24.75 -35.91
C ARG A 604 -89.64 -23.70 -36.65
N ASP A 605 -89.65 -22.44 -36.16
CA ASP A 605 -88.91 -21.35 -36.77
C ASP A 605 -87.39 -21.61 -36.68
N ALA A 606 -86.87 -22.11 -35.50
CA ALA A 606 -85.52 -22.55 -35.33
C ALA A 606 -85.17 -23.69 -36.32
N TRP A 607 -86.08 -24.65 -36.59
CA TRP A 607 -85.85 -25.71 -37.55
C TRP A 607 -85.79 -25.16 -38.97
N CYS A 608 -86.79 -24.35 -39.36
CA CYS A 608 -86.86 -23.74 -40.69
C CYS A 608 -85.63 -22.86 -41.01
N ALA A 609 -85.01 -22.20 -39.97
CA ALA A 609 -83.78 -21.41 -40.12
C ALA A 609 -82.59 -22.29 -40.54
N VAL A 610 -82.64 -23.60 -40.22
CA VAL A 610 -81.54 -24.55 -40.51
C VAL A 610 -81.87 -25.40 -41.75
N CYS A 611 -83.12 -25.79 -41.98
CA CYS A 611 -83.54 -26.79 -43.00
C CYS A 611 -84.38 -26.21 -44.16
N GLY A 612 -84.76 -24.92 -44.08
CA GLY A 612 -85.61 -24.30 -45.05
C GLY A 612 -87.11 -24.43 -44.73
N GLU A 613 -87.93 -23.55 -45.33
CA GLU A 613 -89.40 -23.38 -45.05
C GLU A 613 -90.26 -24.59 -45.37
N ASP A 614 -89.84 -25.45 -46.29
CA ASP A 614 -90.60 -26.62 -46.75
C ASP A 614 -90.39 -27.92 -45.94
N SER A 615 -89.51 -27.84 -44.91
CA SER A 615 -89.19 -28.97 -44.04
C SER A 615 -89.86 -28.87 -42.67
N TRP A 616 -90.16 -29.99 -42.07
CA TRP A 616 -90.66 -30.03 -40.66
C TRP A 616 -89.75 -30.87 -39.77
N PRO A 617 -89.77 -30.57 -38.48
CA PRO A 617 -88.89 -31.22 -37.55
C PRO A 617 -89.02 -32.74 -37.49
N ILE A 618 -87.93 -33.43 -37.70
CA ILE A 618 -87.80 -34.89 -37.51
C ILE A 618 -86.87 -35.16 -36.32
N LEU A 619 -87.31 -35.94 -35.38
CA LEU A 619 -86.47 -36.33 -34.25
C LEU A 619 -85.82 -37.68 -34.58
N PRO A 620 -84.53 -37.78 -34.67
CA PRO A 620 -83.76 -39.03 -34.86
C PRO A 620 -83.96 -39.99 -33.73
N ALA A 621 -84.07 -41.30 -34.05
CA ALA A 621 -84.49 -42.31 -33.07
C ALA A 621 -83.49 -42.53 -31.95
N LYS A 622 -82.14 -42.19 -32.12
CA LYS A 622 -81.08 -42.46 -31.15
C LYS A 622 -80.49 -41.20 -30.53
N ILE A 623 -81.19 -40.09 -30.57
CA ILE A 623 -80.66 -38.82 -30.20
C ILE A 623 -80.19 -38.78 -28.73
N GLY A 624 -80.88 -39.47 -27.79
CA GLY A 624 -80.50 -39.54 -26.37
C GLY A 624 -79.23 -40.33 -26.14
N GLU A 625 -78.98 -41.41 -26.92
CA GLU A 625 -77.69 -42.14 -26.80
C GLU A 625 -76.51 -41.27 -27.33
N ILE A 626 -76.76 -40.51 -28.35
CA ILE A 626 -75.78 -39.62 -28.98
C ILE A 626 -75.54 -38.42 -28.09
N ALA A 627 -76.53 -37.88 -27.41
CA ALA A 627 -76.36 -36.81 -26.43
C ALA A 627 -75.49 -37.29 -25.25
N ALA A 628 -75.69 -38.45 -24.68
CA ALA A 628 -74.88 -39.03 -23.65
C ALA A 628 -73.39 -39.25 -24.09
N LEU A 629 -73.24 -39.69 -25.37
CA LEU A 629 -71.85 -39.77 -25.94
C LEU A 629 -71.24 -38.39 -26.12
N THR A 630 -72.04 -37.41 -26.49
CA THR A 630 -71.53 -36.01 -26.62
C THR A 630 -71.10 -35.45 -25.30
N ASP A 631 -71.90 -35.68 -24.23
CA ASP A 631 -71.57 -35.23 -22.89
C ASP A 631 -70.25 -35.89 -22.37
N ALA A 632 -70.09 -37.19 -22.61
CA ALA A 632 -68.89 -37.91 -22.27
C ALA A 632 -67.64 -37.37 -23.01
N VAL A 633 -67.81 -37.05 -24.31
CA VAL A 633 -66.72 -36.42 -25.11
C VAL A 633 -66.44 -35.02 -24.60
N ARG A 634 -67.42 -34.25 -24.22
CA ARG A 634 -67.22 -32.89 -23.66
C ARG A 634 -66.53 -32.95 -22.32
N ASP A 635 -66.98 -33.79 -21.40
CA ASP A 635 -66.33 -33.93 -20.08
C ASP A 635 -64.90 -34.29 -20.20
N ASP A 636 -64.53 -35.14 -21.16
CA ASP A 636 -63.10 -35.45 -21.38
C ASP A 636 -62.31 -34.29 -21.99
N LEU A 637 -62.87 -33.55 -22.91
CA LEU A 637 -62.24 -32.37 -23.52
C LEU A 637 -62.10 -31.25 -22.50
N ASP A 638 -63.09 -30.98 -21.68
CA ASP A 638 -63.06 -29.95 -20.65
C ASP A 638 -62.07 -30.30 -19.54
N ALA A 639 -61.82 -31.57 -19.28
CA ALA A 639 -60.81 -32.03 -18.34
C ALA A 639 -59.37 -31.91 -18.89
N ILE A 640 -59.20 -32.02 -20.23
CA ILE A 640 -57.91 -31.93 -20.90
C ILE A 640 -57.51 -30.48 -21.20
N ALA A 641 -58.48 -29.62 -21.57
CA ALA A 641 -58.20 -28.26 -21.99
C ALA A 641 -57.35 -27.44 -20.98
N PRO A 642 -57.59 -27.49 -19.65
CA PRO A 642 -56.81 -26.73 -18.66
C PRO A 642 -55.34 -27.16 -18.51
N VAL A 643 -54.98 -28.32 -19.07
CA VAL A 643 -53.60 -28.83 -19.02
C VAL A 643 -52.65 -27.98 -19.89
N PHE A 644 -53.19 -27.31 -20.91
CA PHE A 644 -52.44 -26.46 -21.83
C PHE A 644 -52.49 -24.98 -21.39
N VAL A 645 -51.63 -24.58 -20.48
CA VAL A 645 -51.70 -23.28 -19.78
C VAL A 645 -51.28 -22.10 -20.68
N ALA A 646 -50.43 -22.32 -21.66
CA ALA A 646 -49.89 -21.23 -22.49
C ALA A 646 -50.82 -20.85 -23.67
N ASP A 647 -51.63 -21.80 -24.15
CA ASP A 647 -52.56 -21.64 -25.25
C ASP A 647 -53.78 -22.56 -24.95
N GLU A 648 -54.68 -22.13 -24.07
CA GLU A 648 -55.85 -22.91 -23.76
C GLU A 648 -56.65 -23.15 -25.05
N PRO A 649 -56.60 -24.35 -25.61
CA PRO A 649 -57.18 -24.59 -26.90
C PRO A 649 -58.72 -24.59 -26.79
N ASN A 650 -59.41 -23.82 -27.63
CA ASN A 650 -60.84 -23.92 -27.74
C ASN A 650 -61.22 -25.24 -28.47
N LEU A 651 -61.13 -26.36 -27.74
CA LEU A 651 -61.29 -27.70 -28.26
C LEU A 651 -62.68 -27.88 -28.73
N VAL A 652 -63.68 -27.34 -28.04
CA VAL A 652 -65.11 -27.41 -28.40
C VAL A 652 -65.43 -26.60 -29.66
N GLY A 653 -64.77 -25.49 -29.88
CA GLY A 653 -64.90 -24.67 -31.08
C GLY A 653 -64.06 -25.13 -32.27
N THR A 654 -63.20 -26.10 -32.08
CA THR A 654 -62.30 -26.63 -33.13
C THR A 654 -63.06 -27.55 -34.07
N HIS A 655 -62.77 -27.47 -35.37
CA HIS A 655 -63.38 -28.35 -36.38
C HIS A 655 -63.01 -29.80 -36.05
N MET A 656 -64.07 -30.69 -36.03
CA MET A 656 -63.99 -32.08 -35.54
C MET A 656 -62.93 -32.91 -36.24
N GLN A 657 -62.65 -32.66 -37.54
CA GLN A 657 -61.59 -33.35 -38.25
C GLN A 657 -60.18 -32.95 -37.68
N ARG A 658 -60.03 -31.67 -37.45
CA ARG A 658 -58.74 -31.15 -36.86
C ARG A 658 -58.57 -31.59 -35.40
N LEU A 659 -59.69 -31.61 -34.66
CA LEU A 659 -59.69 -32.10 -33.28
C LEU A 659 -59.33 -33.60 -33.23
N SER A 660 -59.94 -34.45 -34.13
CA SER A 660 -59.57 -35.86 -34.22
C SER A 660 -58.08 -36.06 -34.51
N THR A 661 -57.51 -35.28 -35.44
CA THR A 661 -56.08 -35.34 -35.75
C THR A 661 -55.20 -34.89 -34.54
N LEU A 662 -55.69 -33.94 -33.76
CA LEU A 662 -54.97 -33.48 -32.54
C LEU A 662 -54.95 -34.55 -31.46
N ILE A 663 -56.14 -35.18 -31.22
CA ILE A 663 -56.29 -36.27 -30.24
C ILE A 663 -55.46 -37.50 -30.65
N GLU A 664 -55.42 -37.83 -31.94
CA GLU A 664 -54.62 -38.91 -32.47
C GLU A 664 -53.09 -38.67 -32.20
N ARG A 665 -52.68 -37.44 -32.45
CA ARG A 665 -51.26 -37.03 -32.10
C ARG A 665 -51.00 -37.20 -30.61
N TRP A 666 -51.89 -36.72 -29.75
CA TRP A 666 -51.77 -36.88 -28.31
C TRP A 666 -51.79 -38.34 -27.88
N SER A 667 -52.57 -39.16 -28.47
CA SER A 667 -52.70 -40.59 -28.17
C SER A 667 -51.47 -41.39 -28.63
N THR A 668 -50.78 -40.96 -29.65
CA THR A 668 -49.59 -41.63 -30.16
C THR A 668 -48.31 -41.23 -29.41
N ASP A 669 -48.25 -40.02 -28.85
CA ASP A 669 -47.09 -39.49 -28.13
C ASP A 669 -47.26 -39.61 -26.61
N THR A 670 -47.56 -40.83 -26.16
CA THR A 670 -47.84 -41.07 -24.71
C THR A 670 -46.61 -40.99 -23.82
N SER A 671 -45.41 -41.24 -24.36
CA SER A 671 -44.14 -41.17 -23.61
C SER A 671 -43.83 -39.75 -23.20
N ALA A 672 -44.02 -38.80 -24.12
CA ALA A 672 -43.78 -37.38 -23.83
C ALA A 672 -44.70 -36.86 -22.71
N ALA A 673 -45.99 -37.25 -22.73
CA ALA A 673 -46.92 -36.86 -21.65
C ALA A 673 -46.52 -37.43 -20.27
N ARG A 674 -46.06 -38.68 -20.22
CA ARG A 674 -45.61 -39.33 -18.98
C ARG A 674 -44.32 -38.73 -18.41
N ASP A 675 -43.45 -38.13 -19.26
CA ASP A 675 -42.22 -37.53 -18.84
C ASP A 675 -42.35 -36.10 -18.29
N ILE A 676 -43.49 -35.42 -18.55
CA ILE A 676 -43.76 -34.06 -18.10
C ILE A 676 -43.68 -33.91 -16.58
N PRO A 677 -44.37 -34.75 -15.76
CA PRO A 677 -44.31 -34.62 -14.31
C PRO A 677 -42.88 -34.71 -13.76
N ALA A 678 -42.11 -35.70 -14.20
CA ALA A 678 -40.72 -35.88 -13.77
C ALA A 678 -39.83 -34.72 -14.22
N ARG A 679 -40.04 -34.16 -15.42
CA ARG A 679 -39.37 -32.97 -15.94
C ARG A 679 -39.70 -31.74 -15.11
N LEU A 680 -40.97 -31.51 -14.79
CA LEU A 680 -41.40 -30.38 -13.97
C LEU A 680 -40.86 -30.51 -12.53
N ALA A 681 -40.87 -31.70 -11.95
CA ALA A 681 -40.30 -31.95 -10.63
C ALA A 681 -38.77 -31.70 -10.59
N MET A 682 -38.04 -32.12 -11.62
CA MET A 682 -36.62 -31.86 -11.77
C MET A 682 -36.35 -30.35 -11.89
N ARG A 683 -37.13 -29.66 -12.74
CA ARG A 683 -37.01 -28.19 -12.87
C ARG A 683 -37.33 -27.45 -11.57
N ALA A 684 -38.34 -27.90 -10.83
CA ALA A 684 -38.64 -27.33 -9.50
C ALA A 684 -37.50 -27.52 -8.55
N ARG A 685 -36.90 -28.73 -8.46
CA ARG A 685 -35.71 -29.00 -7.64
C ARG A 685 -34.54 -28.11 -8.06
N LEU A 686 -34.29 -27.96 -9.35
CA LEU A 686 -33.23 -27.06 -9.86
C LEU A 686 -33.50 -25.60 -9.51
N ALA A 687 -34.76 -25.16 -9.64
CA ALA A 687 -35.19 -23.80 -9.32
C ALA A 687 -35.08 -23.51 -7.81
N ASP A 688 -35.46 -24.48 -6.94
CA ASP A 688 -35.29 -24.37 -5.49
C ASP A 688 -33.83 -24.18 -5.08
N HIS A 689 -32.87 -24.73 -5.85
CA HIS A 689 -31.44 -24.55 -5.67
C HIS A 689 -30.86 -23.42 -6.52
N GLY A 690 -31.66 -22.70 -7.30
CA GLY A 690 -31.24 -21.62 -8.19
C GLY A 690 -30.34 -22.07 -9.34
N LEU A 691 -30.43 -23.32 -9.77
CA LEU A 691 -29.62 -23.95 -10.81
C LEU A 691 -30.37 -24.18 -12.14
N ASP A 692 -31.64 -23.84 -12.22
CA ASP A 692 -32.48 -24.07 -13.38
C ASP A 692 -31.94 -23.43 -14.65
N ALA A 693 -31.52 -22.19 -14.57
CA ALA A 693 -30.92 -21.47 -15.70
C ALA A 693 -29.60 -22.11 -16.18
N LEU A 694 -28.77 -22.56 -15.26
CA LEU A 694 -27.52 -23.23 -15.60
C LEU A 694 -27.80 -24.61 -16.22
N ALA A 695 -28.68 -25.40 -15.61
CA ALA A 695 -29.04 -26.70 -16.13
C ALA A 695 -29.64 -26.63 -17.56
N GLN A 696 -30.45 -25.59 -17.83
CA GLN A 696 -31.00 -25.37 -19.16
C GLN A 696 -29.88 -24.97 -20.17
N ASP A 697 -28.98 -24.06 -19.80
CA ASP A 697 -27.85 -23.66 -20.64
C ASP A 697 -26.94 -24.85 -21.00
N LEU A 698 -26.61 -25.69 -19.99
CA LEU A 698 -25.82 -26.90 -20.20
C LEU A 698 -26.52 -27.89 -21.12
N ALA A 699 -27.83 -28.10 -20.94
CA ALA A 699 -28.62 -28.97 -21.77
C ALA A 699 -28.74 -28.47 -23.22
N ASP A 700 -28.99 -27.18 -23.44
CA ASP A 700 -29.08 -26.55 -24.74
C ASP A 700 -27.79 -26.62 -25.54
N ARG A 701 -26.63 -26.54 -24.85
CA ARG A 701 -25.31 -26.69 -25.46
C ARG A 701 -24.83 -28.15 -25.58
N GLY A 702 -25.53 -29.08 -24.99
CA GLY A 702 -25.16 -30.49 -25.01
C GLY A 702 -23.88 -30.82 -24.27
N VAL A 703 -23.63 -30.13 -23.13
CA VAL A 703 -22.42 -30.32 -22.35
C VAL A 703 -22.39 -31.73 -21.76
N ASP A 704 -21.27 -32.42 -21.90
CA ASP A 704 -21.06 -33.75 -21.37
C ASP A 704 -20.78 -33.76 -19.85
N ASP A 705 -20.88 -34.94 -19.23
CA ASP A 705 -20.74 -35.13 -17.79
C ASP A 705 -19.33 -34.67 -17.27
N ALA A 706 -18.29 -34.80 -18.09
CA ALA A 706 -16.94 -34.45 -17.71
C ALA A 706 -16.74 -32.92 -17.50
N HIS A 707 -17.55 -32.10 -18.17
CA HIS A 707 -17.40 -30.65 -18.15
C HIS A 707 -18.41 -29.94 -17.21
N ILE A 708 -19.35 -30.65 -16.59
CA ILE A 708 -20.34 -30.08 -15.68
C ILE A 708 -19.67 -29.31 -14.54
N ASP A 709 -18.61 -29.88 -13.96
CA ASP A 709 -17.92 -29.29 -12.81
C ASP A 709 -17.26 -27.95 -13.17
N THR A 710 -16.56 -27.90 -14.28
CA THR A 710 -15.87 -26.69 -14.75
C THR A 710 -16.87 -25.61 -15.16
N GLU A 711 -18.01 -25.96 -15.74
CA GLU A 711 -19.09 -25.04 -16.08
C GLU A 711 -19.76 -24.45 -14.83
N LEU A 712 -19.99 -25.27 -13.79
CA LEU A 712 -20.51 -24.79 -12.51
C LEU A 712 -19.49 -23.86 -11.83
N ASP A 713 -18.21 -24.25 -11.83
CA ASP A 713 -17.15 -23.45 -11.26
C ASP A 713 -17.02 -22.09 -11.95
N LEU A 714 -17.12 -22.06 -13.30
CA LEU A 714 -17.15 -20.82 -14.04
C LEU A 714 -18.36 -19.95 -13.67
N ALA A 715 -19.56 -20.56 -13.60
CA ALA A 715 -20.78 -19.84 -13.20
C ALA A 715 -20.65 -19.26 -11.79
N TRP A 716 -20.09 -20.02 -10.86
CA TRP A 716 -19.89 -19.61 -9.47
C TRP A 716 -18.90 -18.46 -9.36
N TRP A 717 -17.66 -18.64 -9.87
CA TRP A 717 -16.60 -17.64 -9.78
C TRP A 717 -16.96 -16.34 -10.52
N ALA A 718 -17.54 -16.43 -11.71
CA ALA A 718 -17.95 -15.27 -12.46
C ALA A 718 -19.10 -14.50 -11.80
N SER A 719 -20.03 -15.22 -11.14
CA SER A 719 -21.11 -14.59 -10.38
C SER A 719 -20.61 -13.93 -9.12
N LEU A 720 -19.70 -14.59 -8.41
CA LEU A 720 -19.07 -14.06 -7.20
C LEU A 720 -18.25 -12.81 -7.52
N LEU A 721 -17.40 -12.85 -8.57
CA LEU A 721 -16.65 -11.68 -9.00
C LEU A 721 -17.57 -10.51 -9.37
N ARG A 722 -18.67 -10.79 -10.06
CA ARG A 722 -19.68 -9.77 -10.38
C ARG A 722 -20.28 -9.13 -9.13
N ALA A 723 -20.57 -9.92 -8.10
CA ALA A 723 -21.09 -9.43 -6.82
C ALA A 723 -20.04 -8.56 -6.09
N MET A 724 -18.77 -9.01 -6.08
CA MET A 724 -17.65 -8.25 -5.54
C MET A 724 -17.49 -6.90 -6.23
N LEU A 725 -17.46 -6.87 -7.58
CA LEU A 725 -17.33 -5.65 -8.36
C LEU A 725 -18.50 -4.68 -8.15
N ALA A 726 -19.70 -5.20 -7.94
CA ALA A 726 -20.88 -4.38 -7.66
C ALA A 726 -20.87 -3.78 -6.25
N SER A 727 -20.26 -4.48 -5.28
CA SER A 727 -20.18 -4.02 -3.89
C SER A 727 -19.02 -3.06 -3.63
N GLN A 728 -17.98 -3.06 -4.47
CA GLN A 728 -16.74 -2.31 -4.30
C GLN A 728 -16.60 -1.24 -5.39
N PRO A 729 -16.92 0.05 -5.10
CA PRO A 729 -16.85 1.12 -6.09
C PRO A 729 -15.45 1.32 -6.68
N ALA A 730 -14.39 1.05 -5.89
CA ALA A 730 -13.00 1.16 -6.33
C ALA A 730 -12.65 0.19 -7.47
N LEU A 731 -13.32 -0.97 -7.53
CA LEU A 731 -13.14 -1.98 -8.58
C LEU A 731 -14.10 -1.79 -9.75
N GLY A 732 -15.34 -1.42 -9.46
CA GLY A 732 -16.44 -1.42 -10.45
C GLY A 732 -16.28 -0.40 -11.57
N GLY A 733 -15.48 0.66 -11.37
CA GLY A 733 -15.21 1.69 -12.38
C GLY A 733 -13.83 1.57 -13.03
N ALA A 734 -12.99 0.63 -12.58
CA ALA A 734 -11.62 0.50 -13.04
C ALA A 734 -11.55 -0.30 -14.36
N THR A 735 -10.92 0.27 -15.36
CA THR A 735 -10.56 -0.41 -16.61
C THR A 735 -9.04 -0.55 -16.68
N PRO A 736 -8.49 -1.53 -17.42
CA PRO A 736 -7.03 -1.64 -17.59
C PRO A 736 -6.39 -0.32 -18.05
N GLY A 737 -7.00 0.37 -19.02
CA GLY A 737 -6.47 1.64 -19.51
C GLY A 737 -6.52 2.77 -18.47
N SER A 738 -7.59 2.85 -17.66
CA SER A 738 -7.69 3.87 -16.61
C SER A 738 -6.70 3.61 -15.47
N LEU A 739 -6.44 2.35 -15.13
CA LEU A 739 -5.44 1.98 -14.14
C LEU A 739 -4.01 2.23 -14.61
N GLU A 740 -3.71 1.92 -15.88
CA GLU A 740 -2.41 2.24 -16.49
C GLU A 740 -2.14 3.74 -16.51
N GLU A 741 -3.15 4.53 -16.87
CA GLU A 741 -3.04 5.99 -16.87
C GLU A 741 -2.85 6.53 -15.45
N LEU A 742 -3.62 6.03 -14.48
CA LEU A 742 -3.49 6.42 -13.08
C LEU A 742 -2.11 6.03 -12.51
N ALA A 743 -1.61 4.84 -12.84
CA ALA A 743 -0.30 4.39 -12.42
C ALA A 743 0.83 5.18 -13.10
N ARG A 744 0.66 5.59 -14.36
CA ARG A 744 1.61 6.46 -15.08
C ARG A 744 1.64 7.84 -14.43
N GLU A 745 0.47 8.45 -14.23
CA GLU A 745 0.34 9.74 -13.56
C GLU A 745 0.94 9.70 -12.14
N GLY A 746 0.68 8.62 -11.40
CA GLY A 746 1.26 8.42 -10.08
C GLY A 746 2.77 8.42 -10.07
N ARG A 747 3.41 7.74 -11.03
CA ARG A 747 4.87 7.74 -11.16
C ARG A 747 5.44 9.11 -11.52
N GLU A 748 4.81 9.81 -12.46
CA GLU A 748 5.25 11.15 -12.88
C GLU A 748 5.17 12.15 -11.72
N LEU A 749 4.07 12.13 -10.97
CA LEU A 749 3.88 12.98 -9.80
C LEU A 749 4.79 12.59 -8.63
N ASP A 750 5.09 11.31 -8.48
CA ASP A 750 6.02 10.80 -7.46
C ASP A 750 7.46 11.25 -7.75
N GLU A 751 7.90 11.15 -8.99
CA GLU A 751 9.20 11.67 -9.44
C GLU A 751 9.28 13.19 -9.23
N GLU A 752 8.22 13.93 -9.52
CA GLU A 752 8.14 15.37 -9.29
C GLU A 752 8.18 15.70 -7.79
N GLN A 753 7.48 14.93 -6.94
CA GLN A 753 7.53 15.08 -5.49
C GLN A 753 8.96 14.86 -4.96
N VAL A 754 9.62 13.77 -5.34
CA VAL A 754 11.00 13.47 -4.94
C VAL A 754 11.95 14.58 -5.40
N ALA A 755 11.83 15.03 -6.65
CA ALA A 755 12.62 16.13 -7.18
C ALA A 755 12.38 17.45 -6.44
N SER A 756 11.17 17.66 -5.90
CA SER A 756 10.81 18.88 -5.17
C SER A 756 11.43 18.96 -3.78
N LEU A 757 11.83 17.83 -3.16
CA LEU A 757 12.36 17.79 -1.78
C LEU A 757 13.66 18.60 -1.63
N ILE A 758 14.56 18.53 -2.61
CA ILE A 758 15.82 19.29 -2.60
C ILE A 758 15.57 20.80 -2.62
N PRO A 759 14.80 21.36 -3.58
CA PRO A 759 14.44 22.79 -3.57
C PRO A 759 13.74 23.24 -2.29
N GLN A 760 12.94 22.37 -1.67
CA GLN A 760 12.27 22.64 -0.40
C GLN A 760 13.30 22.75 0.74
N ALA A 761 14.26 21.80 0.82
CA ALA A 761 15.34 21.85 1.81
C ALA A 761 16.16 23.13 1.67
N ILE A 762 16.55 23.49 0.44
CA ILE A 762 17.27 24.74 0.15
C ILE A 762 16.45 25.96 0.61
N THR A 763 15.15 26.00 0.29
CA THR A 763 14.26 27.09 0.71
C THR A 763 14.15 27.18 2.23
N GLY A 764 14.07 26.04 2.93
CA GLY A 764 14.09 25.96 4.38
C GLY A 764 15.38 26.56 4.96
N VAL A 765 16.53 26.14 4.47
CA VAL A 765 17.86 26.63 4.89
C VAL A 765 17.98 28.14 4.66
N ARG A 766 17.60 28.65 3.48
CA ARG A 766 17.65 30.08 3.16
C ARG A 766 16.77 30.90 4.08
N ARG A 767 15.58 30.42 4.41
CA ARG A 767 14.70 31.06 5.41
C ARG A 767 15.35 31.13 6.78
N ILE A 768 16.01 30.07 7.24
CA ILE A 768 16.72 30.04 8.53
C ILE A 768 17.89 31.02 8.51
N ARG A 769 18.68 31.05 7.42
CA ARG A 769 19.80 32.02 7.23
C ARG A 769 19.29 33.47 7.28
N THR A 770 18.21 33.78 6.56
CA THR A 770 17.59 35.12 6.57
C THR A 770 17.21 35.55 7.99
N ASN A 771 16.58 34.66 8.75
CA ASN A 771 16.21 34.93 10.13
C ASN A 771 17.42 35.10 11.03
N ALA A 772 18.46 34.28 10.85
CA ALA A 772 19.72 34.37 11.64
C ALA A 772 20.46 35.68 11.39
N LEU A 773 20.57 36.12 10.14
CA LEU A 773 21.19 37.39 9.77
C LEU A 773 20.42 38.59 10.35
N ALA A 774 19.07 38.57 10.22
CA ALA A 774 18.23 39.62 10.79
C ALA A 774 18.31 39.70 12.32
N ALA A 775 18.50 38.57 13.01
CA ALA A 775 18.59 38.48 14.45
C ALA A 775 19.96 38.98 15.01
N ARG A 776 21.02 38.98 14.17
CA ARG A 776 22.39 39.27 14.59
C ARG A 776 23.12 40.27 13.66
N PRO A 777 22.60 41.50 13.50
CA PRO A 777 23.12 42.44 12.51
C PRO A 777 24.58 42.87 12.81
N SER A 778 24.98 42.96 14.07
CA SER A 778 26.35 43.33 14.41
C SER A 778 27.37 42.28 13.98
N GLN A 779 27.08 41.00 14.25
CA GLN A 779 27.94 39.90 13.82
C GLN A 779 27.97 39.77 12.30
N TYR A 780 26.86 40.06 11.63
CA TYR A 780 26.79 40.09 10.17
C TYR A 780 27.78 41.14 9.58
N GLU A 781 27.77 42.36 10.08
CA GLU A 781 28.64 43.42 9.57
C GLU A 781 30.10 43.12 9.89
N GLU A 782 30.43 42.67 11.11
CA GLU A 782 31.79 42.28 11.50
C GLU A 782 32.32 41.14 10.63
N LEU A 783 31.51 40.13 10.40
CA LEU A 783 31.86 38.96 9.57
C LEU A 783 32.05 39.36 8.09
N ARG A 784 31.19 40.26 7.57
CA ARG A 784 31.30 40.80 6.22
C ARG A 784 32.65 41.56 6.05
N GLU A 785 32.94 42.49 6.96
CA GLU A 785 34.20 43.27 6.93
C GLU A 785 35.44 42.36 7.00
N LEU A 786 35.38 41.30 7.83
CA LEU A 786 36.47 40.35 7.99
C LEU A 786 36.71 39.56 6.70
N LEU A 787 35.61 39.08 6.03
CA LEU A 787 35.68 38.30 4.80
C LEU A 787 36.11 39.16 3.58
N GLU A 788 35.79 40.47 3.56
CA GLU A 788 36.20 41.43 2.53
C GLU A 788 37.67 41.94 2.75
N GLY A 789 38.15 41.95 3.99
CA GLY A 789 39.42 42.57 4.38
C GLY A 789 40.69 41.77 4.01
N GLY A 790 40.60 40.64 3.37
CA GLY A 790 41.75 39.87 2.82
C GLY A 790 42.60 39.07 3.82
N SER A 791 42.39 39.23 5.12
CA SER A 791 43.01 38.40 6.19
C SER A 791 41.96 37.33 6.59
N ALA A 792 41.89 36.25 5.82
CA ALA A 792 40.95 35.17 6.16
C ALA A 792 41.38 34.50 7.48
N PRO A 793 40.52 34.47 8.50
CA PRO A 793 40.76 33.75 9.73
C PRO A 793 40.82 32.26 9.46
N THR A 794 41.33 31.49 10.39
CA THR A 794 41.24 30.02 10.31
C THR A 794 39.81 29.57 10.37
N ASP A 795 39.46 28.40 9.76
CA ASP A 795 38.12 27.82 9.83
C ASP A 795 37.67 27.63 11.30
N LEU A 796 38.58 27.28 12.16
CA LEU A 796 38.34 27.13 13.60
C LEU A 796 38.01 28.48 14.27
N GLU A 797 38.77 29.56 13.96
CA GLU A 797 38.48 30.89 14.48
C GLU A 797 37.11 31.40 14.01
N LEU A 798 36.74 31.17 12.74
CA LEU A 798 35.42 31.54 12.23
C LEU A 798 34.29 30.86 13.01
N LEU A 799 34.43 29.58 13.29
CA LEU A 799 33.38 28.80 13.97
C LEU A 799 33.26 29.13 15.47
N ILE A 800 34.39 29.45 16.13
CA ILE A 800 34.40 29.73 17.55
C ILE A 800 34.01 31.19 17.83
N ALA A 801 34.59 32.14 17.08
CA ALA A 801 34.38 33.56 17.33
C ALA A 801 32.99 34.07 16.87
N TYR A 802 32.42 33.44 15.83
CA TYR A 802 31.18 33.93 15.22
C TYR A 802 30.05 32.88 15.29
N PRO A 803 29.24 32.87 16.37
CA PRO A 803 28.06 31.95 16.46
C PRO A 803 27.10 32.02 15.26
N LEU A 804 27.08 33.15 14.55
CA LEU A 804 26.30 33.32 13.30
C LEU A 804 26.69 32.25 12.26
N VAL A 805 27.99 31.91 12.16
CA VAL A 805 28.46 30.91 11.16
C VAL A 805 27.80 29.56 11.35
N ARG A 806 27.50 29.15 12.58
CA ARG A 806 26.78 27.88 12.84
C ARG A 806 25.32 27.89 12.38
N HIS A 807 24.71 29.06 12.25
CA HIS A 807 23.36 29.18 11.67
C HIS A 807 23.40 29.28 10.13
N LEU A 808 24.50 29.78 9.58
CA LEU A 808 24.72 29.82 8.13
C LEU A 808 25.12 28.44 7.59
N LEU A 809 25.90 27.68 8.36
CA LEU A 809 26.38 26.33 8.08
C LEU A 809 25.97 25.40 9.24
N PRO A 810 24.72 24.95 9.27
CA PRO A 810 24.14 24.24 10.43
C PRO A 810 24.71 22.83 10.66
N VAL A 811 25.36 22.26 9.66
CA VAL A 811 25.96 20.93 9.74
C VAL A 811 27.46 21.04 9.93
N LEU A 812 27.94 20.63 11.10
CA LEU A 812 29.35 20.52 11.40
C LEU A 812 29.80 19.07 11.23
N MET A 813 30.61 18.79 10.22
CA MET A 813 31.23 17.48 10.00
C MET A 813 32.66 17.49 10.52
N THR A 814 32.99 16.52 11.36
CA THR A 814 34.31 16.45 11.99
C THR A 814 34.65 15.04 12.45
N VAL A 815 35.91 14.90 12.93
CA VAL A 815 36.40 13.67 13.56
C VAL A 815 36.27 13.75 15.09
N PRO A 816 36.22 12.63 15.82
CA PRO A 816 36.06 12.59 17.28
C PRO A 816 37.00 13.52 18.05
N ALA A 817 38.30 13.51 17.73
CA ALA A 817 39.31 14.29 18.39
C ALA A 817 39.11 15.82 18.34
N MET A 818 38.41 16.30 17.32
CA MET A 818 38.17 17.75 17.13
C MET A 818 36.91 18.24 17.84
N VAL A 819 36.02 17.35 18.28
CA VAL A 819 34.74 17.71 18.90
C VAL A 819 34.93 18.62 20.13
N PRO A 820 35.85 18.38 21.07
CA PRO A 820 36.03 19.25 22.22
C PRO A 820 36.46 20.68 21.87
N MET A 821 37.12 20.85 20.73
CA MET A 821 37.58 22.17 20.24
C MET A 821 36.46 22.93 19.52
N LEU A 822 35.61 22.21 18.79
CA LEU A 822 34.59 22.78 17.92
C LEU A 822 33.24 22.95 18.63
N ALA A 823 32.91 22.08 19.55
CA ALA A 823 31.68 22.10 20.33
C ALA A 823 32.04 22.34 21.81
N PRO A 824 31.69 23.48 22.40
CA PRO A 824 31.92 23.75 23.82
C PRO A 824 31.30 22.70 24.73
N THR A 825 31.74 22.69 26.00
CA THR A 825 31.17 21.84 27.04
C THR A 825 29.67 22.13 27.23
N GLY A 826 28.89 21.10 27.45
CA GLY A 826 27.45 21.19 27.57
C GLY A 826 26.70 20.74 26.31
N ARG A 827 25.36 20.79 26.36
CA ARG A 827 24.50 20.47 25.23
C ARG A 827 24.45 21.66 24.25
N THR A 828 25.28 21.63 23.26
CA THR A 828 25.55 22.75 22.36
C THR A 828 25.02 22.59 20.95
N VAL A 829 24.53 21.37 20.61
CA VAL A 829 23.91 21.06 19.32
C VAL A 829 22.57 20.34 19.52
N ASP A 830 21.66 20.48 18.58
CA ASP A 830 20.37 19.83 18.66
C ASP A 830 20.48 18.33 18.39
N MET A 831 21.35 17.94 17.46
CA MET A 831 21.53 16.55 17.05
C MET A 831 23.00 16.18 16.92
N VAL A 832 23.36 15.02 17.44
CA VAL A 832 24.60 14.32 17.14
C VAL A 832 24.32 13.16 16.23
N VAL A 833 25.03 13.07 15.10
CA VAL A 833 25.00 11.94 14.18
C VAL A 833 26.36 11.22 14.27
N LEU A 834 26.34 9.97 14.76
CA LEU A 834 27.50 9.10 14.77
C LEU A 834 27.45 8.19 13.55
N ASP A 835 28.38 8.39 12.63
CA ASP A 835 28.47 7.64 11.39
C ASP A 835 29.64 6.63 11.49
N GLY A 836 29.31 5.39 11.90
CA GLY A 836 30.26 4.34 12.22
C GLY A 836 30.84 4.49 13.63
N ALA A 837 30.30 3.78 14.62
CA ALA A 837 30.68 3.87 16.03
C ALA A 837 31.65 2.76 16.47
N ASP A 838 31.78 1.66 15.69
CA ASP A 838 32.51 0.46 16.11
C ASP A 838 34.04 0.67 16.20
N GLY A 839 34.55 1.68 15.53
CA GLY A 839 35.99 2.01 15.55
C GLY A 839 36.48 2.60 16.85
N LEU A 840 35.58 3.07 17.77
CA LEU A 840 35.95 3.76 19.01
C LEU A 840 35.33 3.08 20.23
N PRO A 841 36.08 3.12 21.38
CA PRO A 841 35.51 2.71 22.65
C PRO A 841 34.42 3.69 23.09
N LEU A 842 33.41 3.18 23.82
CA LEU A 842 32.34 4.00 24.39
C LEU A 842 32.85 5.19 25.22
N ALA A 843 34.02 5.05 25.85
CA ALA A 843 34.68 6.10 26.61
C ALA A 843 35.01 7.36 25.77
N GLU A 844 35.33 7.19 24.48
CA GLU A 844 35.57 8.31 23.54
C GLU A 844 34.28 8.91 23.02
N LEU A 845 33.23 8.08 22.85
CA LEU A 845 31.93 8.52 22.32
C LEU A 845 31.09 9.25 23.38
N ALA A 846 31.21 8.89 24.66
CA ALA A 846 30.39 9.48 25.72
C ALA A 846 30.44 11.03 25.77
N PRO A 847 31.60 11.70 25.73
CA PRO A 847 31.68 13.17 25.73
C PRO A 847 31.10 13.76 24.42
N ILE A 848 31.14 13.03 23.30
CA ILE A 848 30.55 13.46 22.02
C ILE A 848 29.03 13.41 22.10
N ILE A 849 28.48 12.29 22.58
CA ILE A 849 27.06 12.08 22.78
C ILE A 849 26.45 13.15 23.70
N ALA A 850 27.18 13.54 24.75
CA ALA A 850 26.73 14.54 25.72
C ALA A 850 26.50 15.94 25.11
N ARG A 851 27.08 16.27 23.92
CA ARG A 851 26.90 17.57 23.24
C ARG A 851 25.50 17.73 22.62
N GLY A 852 24.79 16.65 22.33
CA GLY A 852 23.52 16.69 21.65
C GLY A 852 22.31 16.54 22.56
N HIS A 853 21.20 17.14 22.12
CA HIS A 853 19.88 16.84 22.67
C HIS A 853 19.32 15.52 22.14
N GLN A 854 19.66 15.17 20.92
CA GLN A 854 19.28 13.95 20.21
C GLN A 854 20.52 13.21 19.72
N LEU A 855 20.49 11.89 19.72
CA LEU A 855 21.52 11.03 19.16
C LEU A 855 20.95 10.15 18.03
N VAL A 856 21.58 10.21 16.88
CA VAL A 856 21.33 9.28 15.77
C VAL A 856 22.62 8.52 15.50
N VAL A 857 22.57 7.20 15.56
CA VAL A 857 23.71 6.31 15.27
C VAL A 857 23.41 5.56 13.99
N ILE A 858 24.35 5.54 13.06
CA ILE A 858 24.24 4.84 11.78
C ILE A 858 25.43 3.89 11.69
N ASP A 859 25.15 2.59 11.76
CA ASP A 859 26.21 1.58 11.72
C ASP A 859 25.67 0.19 11.33
N ASP A 860 26.57 -0.76 11.09
CA ASP A 860 26.24 -2.15 10.78
C ASP A 860 26.33 -3.02 12.04
N LEU A 861 25.16 -3.46 12.55
CA LEU A 861 25.11 -4.31 13.73
C LEU A 861 25.66 -5.73 13.49
N THR A 862 25.67 -6.19 12.24
CA THR A 862 26.15 -7.53 11.87
C THR A 862 27.68 -7.58 11.84
N ALA A 863 28.33 -6.47 11.49
CA ALA A 863 29.77 -6.33 11.45
C ALA A 863 30.37 -5.91 12.80
N ALA A 864 29.54 -5.44 13.75
CA ALA A 864 29.97 -4.89 15.03
C ALA A 864 30.61 -5.92 15.95
N SER A 865 31.72 -5.52 16.60
CA SER A 865 32.39 -6.32 17.61
C SER A 865 31.48 -6.62 18.81
N GLN A 866 31.72 -7.74 19.51
CA GLN A 866 30.83 -8.18 20.61
C GLN A 866 30.83 -7.17 21.77
N ASP A 867 31.97 -6.56 22.05
CA ASP A 867 32.20 -5.60 23.15
C ASP A 867 32.28 -4.16 22.63
N GLY A 868 31.92 -3.91 21.37
CA GLY A 868 32.02 -2.61 20.71
C GLY A 868 30.98 -1.60 21.15
N ALA A 869 31.27 -0.33 20.91
CA ALA A 869 30.35 0.76 21.22
C ALA A 869 29.03 0.64 20.44
N THR A 870 29.05 0.16 19.19
CA THR A 870 27.88 -0.09 18.33
C THR A 870 26.86 -0.96 19.03
N ARG A 871 27.26 -2.12 19.62
CA ARG A 871 26.33 -3.00 20.33
C ARG A 871 25.81 -2.39 21.63
N ALA A 872 26.64 -1.65 22.34
CA ALA A 872 26.23 -0.96 23.56
C ALA A 872 25.16 0.10 23.24
N LEU A 873 25.32 0.85 22.15
CA LEU A 873 24.37 1.85 21.69
C LEU A 873 23.08 1.23 21.20
N ALA A 874 23.14 0.17 20.36
CA ALA A 874 21.98 -0.56 19.91
C ALA A 874 21.19 -1.22 21.05
N GLY A 875 21.88 -1.57 22.16
CA GLY A 875 21.25 -2.15 23.35
C GLY A 875 20.42 -1.18 24.18
N VAL A 876 20.58 0.14 24.00
CA VAL A 876 19.85 1.19 24.75
C VAL A 876 18.95 2.07 23.87
N LEU A 877 19.22 2.15 22.56
CA LEU A 877 18.43 2.93 21.62
C LEU A 877 17.39 2.07 20.90
N PRO A 878 16.24 2.65 20.54
CA PRO A 878 15.32 1.99 19.59
C PRO A 878 16.05 1.80 18.28
N THR A 879 15.98 0.57 17.75
CA THR A 879 16.71 0.18 16.53
C THR A 879 15.76 0.07 15.35
N LEU A 880 16.11 0.74 14.25
CA LEU A 880 15.47 0.59 12.95
C LEU A 880 16.44 -0.10 12.00
N ARG A 881 16.04 -1.24 11.45
CA ARG A 881 16.84 -1.92 10.43
C ARG A 881 16.43 -1.46 9.05
N VAL A 882 17.41 -0.97 8.30
CA VAL A 882 17.25 -0.63 6.88
C VAL A 882 17.65 -1.85 6.07
N GLU A 883 16.68 -2.57 5.56
CA GLU A 883 16.97 -3.65 4.62
C GLU A 883 17.54 -3.05 3.33
N PRO A 884 18.57 -3.69 2.73
CA PRO A 884 19.07 -3.25 1.45
C PRO A 884 17.94 -3.32 0.45
N GLY A 885 17.59 -2.18 -0.17
CA GLY A 885 16.63 -2.16 -1.26
C GLY A 885 17.08 -3.14 -2.35
N PRO A 886 16.15 -3.68 -3.15
CA PRO A 886 16.49 -4.63 -4.20
C PRO A 886 17.36 -3.95 -5.25
N ARG A 887 18.67 -3.96 -5.05
CA ARG A 887 19.62 -3.50 -6.07
C ARG A 887 19.50 -4.41 -7.27
N ARG A 888 19.17 -3.84 -8.41
CA ARG A 888 19.25 -4.56 -9.67
C ARG A 888 20.71 -4.66 -10.07
N LEU A 889 21.26 -5.84 -9.95
CA LEU A 889 22.63 -6.12 -10.34
C LEU A 889 22.64 -6.89 -11.67
N ASN A 890 23.65 -6.59 -12.51
CA ASN A 890 23.97 -7.47 -13.61
C ASN A 890 24.16 -8.90 -13.08
N ASP A 891 23.61 -9.89 -13.80
CA ASP A 891 23.64 -11.30 -13.40
C ASP A 891 25.07 -11.82 -13.19
N GLN A 892 26.04 -11.38 -13.99
CA GLN A 892 27.45 -11.73 -13.82
C GLN A 892 28.06 -11.11 -12.57
N VAL A 893 27.67 -9.86 -12.23
CA VAL A 893 28.09 -9.19 -10.99
C VAL A 893 27.49 -9.90 -9.79
N ALA A 894 26.22 -10.24 -9.84
CA ALA A 894 25.54 -10.98 -8.79
C ALA A 894 26.18 -12.35 -8.55
N LEU A 895 26.49 -13.10 -9.61
CA LEU A 895 27.21 -14.39 -9.53
C LEU A 895 28.61 -14.24 -8.97
N LEU A 896 29.32 -13.16 -9.33
CA LEU A 896 30.64 -12.89 -8.78
C LEU A 896 30.54 -12.61 -7.27
N LEU A 897 29.62 -11.77 -6.86
CA LEU A 897 29.41 -11.42 -5.44
C LEU A 897 28.98 -12.63 -4.61
N ALA A 898 28.10 -13.49 -5.13
CA ALA A 898 27.68 -14.72 -4.47
C ALA A 898 28.85 -15.67 -4.19
N ARG A 899 29.83 -15.76 -5.11
CA ARG A 899 31.06 -16.56 -4.89
C ARG A 899 31.91 -16.08 -3.74
N TYR A 900 31.79 -14.82 -3.37
CA TYR A 900 32.51 -14.21 -2.23
C TYR A 900 31.66 -14.08 -0.97
N GLY A 901 30.49 -14.77 -0.90
CA GLY A 901 29.63 -14.78 0.29
C GLY A 901 28.59 -13.67 0.35
N TYR A 902 28.40 -12.91 -0.74
CA TYR A 902 27.41 -11.83 -0.83
C TYR A 902 26.13 -12.28 -1.57
N GLU A 903 25.53 -13.36 -1.12
CA GLU A 903 24.40 -14.03 -1.82
C GLU A 903 23.15 -13.13 -1.97
N HIS A 904 23.02 -12.10 -1.14
CA HIS A 904 21.85 -11.22 -1.11
C HIS A 904 22.17 -9.77 -1.52
N ALA A 905 23.29 -9.54 -2.20
CA ALA A 905 23.73 -8.19 -2.57
C ALA A 905 22.81 -7.47 -3.58
N GLY A 906 21.90 -8.17 -4.25
CA GLY A 906 20.90 -7.58 -5.14
C GLY A 906 20.14 -8.59 -5.98
N ILE A 907 19.12 -8.13 -6.71
CA ILE A 907 18.33 -8.95 -7.63
C ILE A 907 19.11 -9.06 -8.95
N PRO A 908 19.49 -10.27 -9.42
CA PRO A 908 20.12 -10.44 -10.71
C PRO A 908 19.16 -10.07 -11.84
N VAL A 909 19.58 -9.14 -12.70
CA VAL A 909 18.84 -8.74 -13.89
C VAL A 909 19.59 -9.19 -15.11
N PRO A 910 18.99 -9.95 -16.04
CA PRO A 910 19.64 -10.36 -17.28
C PRO A 910 20.17 -9.15 -18.03
N TRP A 911 21.43 -9.21 -18.43
CA TRP A 911 22.05 -8.15 -19.20
C TRP A 911 21.74 -8.31 -20.69
N THR A 912 21.10 -7.33 -21.27
CA THR A 912 20.71 -7.35 -22.68
C THR A 912 21.77 -6.77 -23.63
N ALA A 913 22.82 -6.13 -23.11
CA ALA A 913 23.88 -5.56 -23.93
C ALA A 913 25.07 -6.52 -24.09
N ALA A 914 25.50 -6.72 -25.31
CA ALA A 914 26.61 -7.59 -25.68
C ALA A 914 27.98 -7.23 -25.08
N ASN A 915 28.11 -6.14 -24.33
CA ASN A 915 29.35 -5.54 -23.86
C ASN A 915 29.37 -5.24 -22.36
N ALA A 916 29.11 -6.22 -21.52
CA ALA A 916 29.40 -6.07 -20.09
C ALA A 916 30.55 -7.00 -19.68
N PRO A 917 31.80 -6.62 -19.80
CA PRO A 917 32.89 -7.42 -19.27
C PRO A 917 33.04 -7.11 -17.78
N VAL A 918 32.50 -7.97 -16.92
CA VAL A 918 33.05 -8.08 -15.57
C VAL A 918 34.21 -9.05 -15.65
N SER A 919 35.42 -8.55 -15.71
CA SER A 919 36.65 -9.36 -15.62
C SER A 919 37.27 -9.14 -14.24
N ALA A 920 37.32 -10.21 -13.43
CA ALA A 920 38.15 -10.21 -12.24
C ALA A 920 39.59 -10.49 -12.65
N ARG A 921 40.49 -9.55 -12.41
CA ARG A 921 41.95 -9.82 -12.49
C ARG A 921 42.45 -10.08 -11.08
N TRP A 922 43.05 -11.25 -10.88
CA TRP A 922 43.82 -11.53 -9.70
C TRP A 922 45.16 -10.81 -9.84
N VAL A 923 45.44 -9.95 -8.85
CA VAL A 923 46.74 -9.24 -8.71
C VAL A 923 47.60 -10.05 -7.77
#